data_ca62095a7777845554918aef88ed36ef
#
_entry.id   ca62095a7777845554918aef88ed36ef
#
_cell.length_a   1.000
_cell.length_b   1.000
_cell.length_c   1.000
_cell.angle_alpha   90.00
_cell.angle_beta   90.00
_cell.angle_gamma   90.00
#
_symmetry.space_group_name_H-M   'P 1'
#
loop_
_entity.id
_entity.type
_entity.pdbx_description
1 polymer ?
#
loop_
_entity_poly.entity_id
_entity_poly.type
_entity_poly.pdbx_seq_one_letter_code
_entity_poly.pdbx_strand_id
1 'polypeptide(L)'
;MRFQLTSHCDDTAHERLRTLCRTGFAAAIALAALCDVAHAAPGDLASAFAQLGAGRVESRSVSLADLGVHDPLVLRAPDAVQELYFPVPVGLPIANAALQLDANYLRGNGGRTTFVLSLDGSPVQARNLTDAQGDGSVNLGVDDAPRPSGFVRVGLQWSSVLNDTYCTDQTAIGNLWRVAPTTRLTYQFDTSAIHDVRTAWSALPAKPVIIISSAKLDANAYDVAWRLEALLMRGGATPVTQVMPAVGDTVDLGSLSVPGALQAVPAFGALAAGGQHKIASPAELGALIALAPPGAFAPNVVVADETLRAHANEALDALRAQVTAVSADAAGAFDAWRARAAGLLAAPLTKGEVQLARLGGLPAVVVGDSLGVSALSRTWTPIDVANRFIVHEVAASPNLSAGGDSDQVALSLIGGTPRTLNVLTSAAWEANFDLAAVSGNGKIPRRVVLDLAAAPSADRNGQTASIFFNGVLIGAHLLDTDGRAQRVSADIPAYALASVNTLRVLFQRQPAGGCRPREEGYPAAVLPTSYLVLGEGPLPEDFAGMVARYSREANVLVPDAYLADPLATLPRVARLANAAGIAPTRAATQVVSHGQAAQPAGPFLALDVVLDKEDGHASFSDQRLTLKGRGGATLVDMTGLSKIGLIEVVRSGSTPGIVWRSVGATPPVLPASLQLLSGDVAIVDDTGVLKQFDTQYAGGVPPVDDQRAWLTRHWAGWGIPTIAIVVLLLLLLAAAMARNRARARSAAAAAAAAAAKVEAQESGDPHGPANPQG
;
A
#
# COMPACT_ATOMS: atom_id res chain seq x y z
N MET A 1 -22.36 -48.64 -27.84
CA MET A 1 -21.90 -49.96 -28.32
C MET A 1 -20.73 -50.36 -27.44
N ARG A 2 -21.00 -51.26 -26.49
CA ARG A 2 -19.99 -51.81 -25.55
C ARG A 2 -19.31 -52.99 -26.23
N PHE A 3 -17.99 -53.08 -26.21
CA PHE A 3 -17.26 -54.32 -26.39
C PHE A 3 -16.41 -54.59 -25.17
N GLN A 4 -16.78 -55.64 -24.43
CA GLN A 4 -15.97 -56.31 -23.43
C GLN A 4 -15.11 -57.33 -24.19
N LEU A 5 -13.82 -57.37 -23.92
CA LEU A 5 -12.94 -58.45 -24.22
C LEU A 5 -12.25 -58.89 -22.93
N THR A 6 -12.70 -60.03 -22.44
CA THR A 6 -12.03 -60.80 -21.41
C THR A 6 -10.88 -61.59 -22.07
N SER A 7 -9.67 -61.50 -21.53
CA SER A 7 -8.62 -62.48 -21.79
C SER A 7 -8.00 -62.92 -20.48
N HIS A 8 -8.23 -64.18 -20.14
CA HIS A 8 -7.48 -64.95 -19.17
C HIS A 8 -6.01 -65.00 -19.60
N CYS A 9 -5.08 -64.70 -18.73
CA CYS A 9 -3.68 -65.06 -18.85
C CYS A 9 -3.16 -65.60 -17.52
N ASP A 10 -2.49 -66.75 -17.64
CA ASP A 10 -1.97 -67.61 -16.62
C ASP A 10 -1.04 -66.96 -15.57
N ASP A 11 -1.31 -67.24 -14.32
CA ASP A 11 -0.64 -66.66 -13.12
C ASP A 11 0.71 -67.31 -12.75
N THR A 12 1.22 -68.27 -13.53
CA THR A 12 2.42 -69.03 -13.12
C THR A 12 3.75 -68.52 -13.70
N ALA A 13 3.74 -67.60 -14.65
CA ALA A 13 4.94 -66.99 -15.21
C ALA A 13 5.47 -65.76 -14.54
N HIS A 14 4.65 -65.11 -13.73
CA HIS A 14 5.00 -63.82 -13.08
C HIS A 14 5.80 -63.92 -11.78
N GLU A 15 5.74 -65.07 -11.07
CA GLU A 15 6.51 -65.23 -9.82
C GLU A 15 8.00 -65.51 -10.03
N ARG A 16 8.39 -66.18 -11.13
CA ARG A 16 9.81 -66.43 -11.44
C ARG A 16 10.53 -65.17 -11.98
N LEU A 17 9.85 -64.25 -12.60
CA LEU A 17 10.45 -62.97 -13.07
C LEU A 17 10.62 -61.95 -11.94
N ARG A 18 9.76 -61.98 -10.93
CA ARG A 18 9.87 -61.07 -9.78
C ARG A 18 11.04 -61.42 -8.84
N THR A 19 11.45 -62.64 -8.76
CA THR A 19 12.59 -63.09 -7.94
C THR A 19 13.94 -62.77 -8.60
N LEU A 20 14.03 -62.84 -9.92
CA LEU A 20 15.26 -62.46 -10.64
C LEU A 20 15.48 -60.96 -10.79
N CYS A 21 14.43 -60.15 -10.84
CA CYS A 21 14.57 -58.69 -10.81
C CYS A 21 14.91 -58.12 -9.41
N ARG A 22 14.52 -58.81 -8.32
CA ARG A 22 14.84 -58.33 -6.97
C ARG A 22 16.30 -58.57 -6.56
N THR A 23 16.95 -59.60 -7.06
CA THR A 23 18.39 -59.88 -6.79
C THR A 23 19.33 -59.07 -7.68
N GLY A 24 18.92 -58.70 -8.89
CA GLY A 24 19.70 -57.84 -9.79
C GLY A 24 19.67 -56.36 -9.39
N PHE A 25 18.54 -55.89 -8.82
CA PHE A 25 18.39 -54.48 -8.40
C PHE A 25 19.09 -54.20 -7.05
N ALA A 26 19.17 -55.16 -6.13
CA ALA A 26 19.90 -55.04 -4.89
C ALA A 26 21.43 -55.00 -5.06
N ALA A 27 21.97 -55.69 -6.08
CA ALA A 27 23.40 -55.67 -6.41
C ALA A 27 23.80 -54.37 -7.18
N ALA A 28 22.89 -53.79 -7.99
CA ALA A 28 23.13 -52.52 -8.66
C ALA A 28 23.04 -51.32 -7.71
N ILE A 29 22.19 -51.38 -6.70
CA ILE A 29 22.09 -50.30 -5.66
C ILE A 29 23.29 -50.40 -4.68
N ALA A 30 23.81 -51.56 -4.38
CA ALA A 30 24.99 -51.74 -3.54
C ALA A 30 26.30 -51.32 -4.24
N LEU A 31 26.38 -51.40 -5.59
CA LEU A 31 27.52 -50.89 -6.35
C LEU A 31 27.41 -49.36 -6.62
N ALA A 32 26.20 -48.81 -6.70
CA ALA A 32 25.98 -47.35 -6.82
C ALA A 32 26.22 -46.60 -5.49
N ALA A 33 26.09 -47.27 -4.34
CA ALA A 33 26.36 -46.68 -3.03
C ALA A 33 27.83 -46.65 -2.61
N LEU A 34 28.73 -47.24 -3.41
CA LEU A 34 30.17 -47.28 -3.17
C LEU A 34 31.02 -46.41 -4.12
N CYS A 35 30.37 -45.62 -4.99
CA CYS A 35 31.07 -44.78 -5.98
C CYS A 35 30.71 -43.30 -5.95
N ASP A 36 30.22 -42.74 -4.86
CA ASP A 36 30.03 -41.27 -4.76
C ASP A 36 30.67 -40.69 -3.50
N VAL A 37 31.96 -40.95 -3.30
CA VAL A 37 32.89 -39.92 -2.85
C VAL A 37 33.61 -39.44 -4.10
N ALA A 38 32.87 -38.85 -5.02
CA ALA A 38 33.45 -38.07 -6.09
C ALA A 38 34.07 -36.82 -5.42
N HIS A 39 35.37 -36.86 -5.20
CA HIS A 39 36.13 -35.64 -5.02
C HIS A 39 35.88 -34.80 -6.26
N ALA A 40 35.11 -33.69 -6.14
CA ALA A 40 34.89 -32.76 -7.24
C ALA A 40 36.27 -32.43 -7.85
N ALA A 41 36.44 -32.67 -9.13
CA ALA A 41 37.68 -32.34 -9.81
C ALA A 41 37.94 -30.82 -9.68
N PRO A 42 39.19 -30.35 -9.58
CA PRO A 42 39.51 -28.92 -9.45
C PRO A 42 38.82 -28.02 -10.51
N GLY A 43 38.58 -28.58 -11.72
CA GLY A 43 37.81 -27.91 -12.76
C GLY A 43 36.33 -27.68 -12.43
N ASP A 44 35.71 -28.51 -11.57
CA ASP A 44 34.32 -28.36 -11.18
C ASP A 44 34.13 -27.21 -10.20
N LEU A 45 35.11 -26.95 -9.30
CA LEU A 45 35.06 -25.83 -8.37
C LEU A 45 35.20 -24.47 -9.07
N ALA A 46 36.12 -24.36 -10.04
CA ALA A 46 36.28 -23.13 -10.83
C ALA A 46 35.03 -22.86 -11.67
N SER A 47 34.41 -23.86 -12.27
CA SER A 47 33.16 -23.71 -13.01
C SER A 47 31.98 -23.36 -12.10
N ALA A 48 31.94 -23.86 -10.86
CA ALA A 48 30.92 -23.49 -9.89
C ALA A 48 31.02 -21.98 -9.50
N PHE A 49 32.21 -21.41 -9.33
CA PHE A 49 32.38 -19.97 -9.13
C PHE A 49 32.02 -19.14 -10.38
N ALA A 50 32.28 -19.65 -11.57
CA ALA A 50 31.86 -19.00 -12.81
C ALA A 50 30.30 -18.92 -12.92
N GLN A 51 29.63 -19.94 -12.41
CA GLN A 51 28.15 -20.00 -12.38
C GLN A 51 27.56 -19.31 -11.15
N LEU A 52 28.31 -19.14 -10.07
CA LEU A 52 27.87 -18.46 -8.87
C LEU A 52 27.57 -16.99 -9.21
N GLY A 53 26.37 -16.55 -8.93
CA GLY A 53 25.91 -15.22 -9.35
C GLY A 53 25.30 -15.17 -10.76
N ALA A 54 25.19 -16.31 -11.46
CA ALA A 54 24.27 -16.42 -12.60
C ALA A 54 22.84 -16.05 -12.14
N GLY A 55 22.10 -15.41 -13.02
CA GLY A 55 20.72 -15.05 -12.72
C GLY A 55 19.86 -16.28 -12.44
N ARG A 56 18.77 -16.07 -11.75
CA ARG A 56 17.78 -17.10 -11.45
C ARG A 56 16.38 -16.60 -11.75
N VAL A 57 15.45 -17.51 -11.93
CA VAL A 57 14.03 -17.17 -12.09
C VAL A 57 13.47 -16.85 -10.73
N GLU A 58 13.00 -15.63 -10.57
CA GLU A 58 12.29 -15.15 -9.37
C GLU A 58 10.79 -15.13 -9.60
N SER A 59 10.05 -15.57 -8.59
CA SER A 59 8.59 -15.48 -8.57
C SER A 59 8.15 -14.31 -7.69
N ARG A 60 7.15 -13.57 -8.15
CA ARG A 60 6.55 -12.44 -7.40
C ARG A 60 5.05 -12.61 -7.32
N SER A 61 4.51 -12.15 -6.19
CA SER A 61 3.07 -11.98 -5.98
C SER A 61 2.87 -10.60 -5.37
N VAL A 62 2.09 -9.77 -6.02
CA VAL A 62 1.79 -8.40 -5.56
C VAL A 62 0.29 -8.29 -5.41
N SER A 63 -0.22 -8.09 -4.20
CA SER A 63 -1.63 -7.88 -3.89
C SER A 63 -1.96 -6.40 -3.80
N LEU A 64 -3.25 -6.05 -3.87
CA LEU A 64 -3.70 -4.68 -3.59
C LEU A 64 -3.35 -4.25 -2.15
N ALA A 65 -3.38 -5.18 -1.20
CA ALA A 65 -2.95 -4.91 0.18
C ALA A 65 -1.46 -4.53 0.24
N ASP A 66 -0.59 -5.17 -0.56
CA ASP A 66 0.83 -4.82 -0.67
C ASP A 66 1.03 -3.43 -1.29
N LEU A 67 0.06 -2.94 -2.07
CA LEU A 67 0.04 -1.59 -2.67
C LEU A 67 -0.64 -0.54 -1.79
N GLY A 68 -0.98 -0.89 -0.53
CA GLY A 68 -1.58 0.02 0.43
C GLY A 68 -3.12 0.10 0.38
N VAL A 69 -3.78 -0.72 -0.45
CA VAL A 69 -5.25 -0.81 -0.49
C VAL A 69 -5.72 -1.88 0.49
N HIS A 70 -6.04 -1.47 1.70
CA HIS A 70 -6.44 -2.40 2.78
C HIS A 70 -7.95 -2.62 2.85
N ASP A 71 -8.75 -1.67 2.37
CA ASP A 71 -10.20 -1.78 2.28
C ASP A 71 -10.65 -2.24 0.91
N PRO A 72 -11.77 -2.97 0.78
CA PRO A 72 -12.31 -3.35 -0.50
C PRO A 72 -12.65 -2.12 -1.37
N LEU A 73 -12.25 -2.15 -2.64
CA LEU A 73 -12.64 -1.14 -3.62
C LEU A 73 -14.09 -1.38 -4.03
N VAL A 74 -14.94 -0.36 -3.91
CA VAL A 74 -16.36 -0.47 -4.19
C VAL A 74 -16.73 0.38 -5.40
N LEU A 75 -17.03 -0.28 -6.52
CA LEU A 75 -17.56 0.33 -7.72
C LEU A 75 -19.10 0.32 -7.63
N ARG A 76 -19.70 1.49 -7.77
CA ARG A 76 -21.16 1.69 -7.57
C ARG A 76 -21.85 2.10 -8.86
N ALA A 77 -23.14 1.81 -8.94
CA ALA A 77 -23.99 2.30 -9.99
C ALA A 77 -24.09 3.85 -10.00
N PRO A 78 -24.44 4.49 -11.15
CA PRO A 78 -24.77 3.84 -12.43
C PRO A 78 -23.54 3.34 -13.19
N ASP A 79 -22.42 4.08 -13.17
CA ASP A 79 -21.18 3.78 -13.85
C ASP A 79 -20.01 4.13 -12.92
N ALA A 80 -19.05 3.23 -12.85
CA ALA A 80 -17.80 3.45 -12.14
C ALA A 80 -16.64 2.87 -12.94
N VAL A 81 -15.51 3.60 -12.93
CA VAL A 81 -14.28 3.18 -13.56
C VAL A 81 -13.16 3.33 -12.55
N GLN A 82 -12.34 2.30 -12.42
CA GLN A 82 -11.16 2.28 -11.57
C GLN A 82 -9.99 1.69 -12.36
N GLU A 83 -8.83 2.31 -12.28
CA GLU A 83 -7.58 1.73 -12.79
C GLU A 83 -6.70 1.28 -11.65
N LEU A 84 -6.10 0.11 -11.80
CA LEU A 84 -5.15 -0.48 -10.87
C LEU A 84 -3.82 -0.68 -11.61
N TYR A 85 -2.72 -0.40 -10.93
CA TYR A 85 -1.37 -0.47 -11.49
C TYR A 85 -0.53 -1.44 -10.66
N PHE A 86 -0.30 -2.64 -11.19
CA PHE A 86 0.55 -3.64 -10.54
C PHE A 86 1.99 -3.48 -11.02
N PRO A 87 2.95 -3.21 -10.11
CA PRO A 87 4.35 -3.05 -10.50
C PRO A 87 4.96 -4.34 -11.02
N VAL A 88 5.73 -4.22 -12.09
CA VAL A 88 6.54 -5.28 -12.70
C VAL A 88 7.92 -4.71 -13.05
N PRO A 89 8.96 -5.54 -13.22
CA PRO A 89 10.29 -5.06 -13.60
C PRO A 89 10.25 -4.28 -14.91
N VAL A 90 10.80 -3.06 -14.90
CA VAL A 90 10.80 -2.17 -16.06
C VAL A 90 11.53 -2.79 -17.23
N GLY A 91 10.85 -2.94 -18.36
CA GLY A 91 11.46 -3.38 -19.61
C GLY A 91 11.88 -4.86 -19.66
N LEU A 92 11.58 -5.64 -18.61
CA LEU A 92 11.82 -7.09 -18.60
C LEU A 92 10.56 -7.86 -19.01
N PRO A 93 10.72 -8.98 -19.74
CA PRO A 93 9.63 -9.91 -19.96
C PRO A 93 9.25 -10.59 -18.63
N ILE A 94 7.96 -10.79 -18.44
CA ILE A 94 7.42 -11.56 -17.32
C ILE A 94 6.86 -12.89 -17.85
N ALA A 95 7.06 -13.97 -17.10
CA ALA A 95 6.59 -15.29 -17.49
C ALA A 95 5.56 -15.80 -16.47
N ASN A 96 4.70 -16.72 -16.91
CA ASN A 96 3.67 -17.33 -16.06
C ASN A 96 2.83 -16.29 -15.30
N ALA A 97 2.58 -15.15 -15.95
CA ALA A 97 1.89 -14.03 -15.32
C ALA A 97 0.38 -14.26 -15.32
N ALA A 98 -0.23 -14.10 -14.14
CA ALA A 98 -1.66 -14.26 -13.93
C ALA A 98 -2.21 -13.21 -12.96
N LEU A 99 -3.29 -12.57 -13.37
CA LEU A 99 -4.10 -11.69 -12.51
C LEU A 99 -5.22 -12.51 -11.89
N GLN A 100 -5.22 -12.64 -10.57
CA GLN A 100 -6.34 -13.14 -9.78
C GLN A 100 -7.07 -11.94 -9.20
N LEU A 101 -8.24 -11.62 -9.75
CA LEU A 101 -9.13 -10.60 -9.25
C LEU A 101 -10.16 -11.26 -8.35
N ASP A 102 -10.11 -10.98 -7.05
CA ASP A 102 -11.03 -11.49 -6.05
C ASP A 102 -12.13 -10.45 -5.82
N ALA A 103 -13.37 -10.79 -6.14
CA ALA A 103 -14.46 -9.83 -6.05
C ALA A 103 -15.82 -10.50 -5.83
N ASN A 104 -16.74 -9.73 -5.28
CA ASN A 104 -18.14 -10.08 -5.22
C ASN A 104 -19.03 -8.91 -5.68
N TYR A 105 -20.25 -9.21 -6.11
CA TYR A 105 -21.19 -8.20 -6.52
C TYR A 105 -22.52 -8.35 -5.82
N LEU A 106 -23.23 -7.22 -5.73
CA LEU A 106 -24.60 -7.12 -5.26
C LEU A 106 -25.43 -6.33 -6.29
N ARG A 107 -26.59 -6.85 -6.66
CA ARG A 107 -27.60 -6.24 -7.51
C ARG A 107 -28.93 -6.14 -6.76
N GLY A 108 -28.92 -5.55 -5.57
CA GLY A 108 -30.08 -5.44 -4.70
C GLY A 108 -31.28 -4.73 -5.34
N ASN A 109 -31.02 -3.84 -6.30
CA ASN A 109 -32.07 -3.09 -7.03
C ASN A 109 -32.39 -3.69 -8.42
N GLY A 110 -31.74 -4.79 -8.81
CA GLY A 110 -31.97 -5.41 -10.14
C GLY A 110 -31.37 -4.59 -11.29
N GLY A 111 -32.07 -4.57 -12.43
CA GLY A 111 -31.67 -3.86 -13.64
C GLY A 111 -30.63 -4.62 -14.49
N ARG A 112 -30.06 -3.93 -15.48
CA ARG A 112 -28.98 -4.46 -16.34
C ARG A 112 -27.63 -4.06 -15.75
N THR A 113 -26.80 -5.05 -15.46
CA THR A 113 -25.49 -4.86 -14.81
C THR A 113 -24.41 -5.58 -15.58
N THR A 114 -23.36 -4.89 -15.93
CA THR A 114 -22.21 -5.42 -16.66
C THR A 114 -20.93 -4.90 -16.05
N PHE A 115 -19.91 -5.75 -15.95
CA PHE A 115 -18.54 -5.29 -15.74
C PHE A 115 -17.67 -5.60 -16.95
N VAL A 116 -16.66 -4.77 -17.16
CA VAL A 116 -15.61 -4.95 -18.18
C VAL A 116 -14.26 -4.84 -17.51
N LEU A 117 -13.39 -5.80 -17.83
CA LEU A 117 -11.98 -5.79 -17.46
C LEU A 117 -11.13 -5.47 -18.68
N SER A 118 -10.13 -4.63 -18.48
CA SER A 118 -9.11 -4.34 -19.48
C SER A 118 -7.71 -4.57 -18.91
N LEU A 119 -6.80 -5.06 -19.75
CA LEU A 119 -5.38 -5.15 -19.49
C LEU A 119 -4.64 -4.20 -20.44
N ASP A 120 -3.79 -3.37 -19.90
CA ASP A 120 -3.00 -2.36 -20.64
C ASP A 120 -3.83 -1.52 -21.62
N GLY A 121 -5.10 -1.26 -21.24
CA GLY A 121 -6.07 -0.48 -22.02
C GLY A 121 -6.92 -1.29 -23.00
N SER A 122 -6.61 -2.57 -23.22
CA SER A 122 -7.39 -3.45 -24.09
C SER A 122 -8.44 -4.22 -23.30
N PRO A 123 -9.74 -4.16 -23.65
CA PRO A 123 -10.77 -4.97 -23.00
C PRO A 123 -10.50 -6.46 -23.23
N VAL A 124 -10.40 -7.24 -22.14
CA VAL A 124 -10.11 -8.68 -22.18
C VAL A 124 -11.27 -9.52 -21.71
N GLN A 125 -12.17 -8.97 -20.91
CA GLN A 125 -13.34 -9.69 -20.44
C GLN A 125 -14.50 -8.74 -20.18
N ALA A 126 -15.69 -9.16 -20.60
CA ALA A 126 -16.95 -8.51 -20.25
C ALA A 126 -17.93 -9.57 -19.72
N ARG A 127 -18.66 -9.25 -18.66
CA ARG A 127 -19.63 -10.17 -18.06
C ARG A 127 -20.91 -9.44 -17.72
N ASN A 128 -22.04 -9.93 -18.24
CA ASN A 128 -23.37 -9.50 -17.85
C ASN A 128 -23.82 -10.32 -16.64
N LEU A 129 -24.32 -9.64 -15.60
CA LEU A 129 -24.71 -10.25 -14.34
C LEU A 129 -26.22 -10.32 -14.26
N THR A 130 -26.77 -11.48 -13.95
CA THR A 130 -28.22 -11.76 -13.88
C THR A 130 -28.70 -11.98 -12.45
N ASP A 131 -27.87 -12.59 -11.61
CA ASP A 131 -28.22 -12.94 -10.24
C ASP A 131 -28.21 -11.72 -9.31
N ALA A 132 -28.96 -11.76 -8.23
CA ALA A 132 -29.05 -10.66 -7.27
C ALA A 132 -27.73 -10.41 -6.53
N GLN A 133 -26.93 -11.45 -6.34
CA GLN A 133 -25.60 -11.40 -5.77
C GLN A 133 -24.78 -12.59 -6.22
N GLY A 134 -23.47 -12.48 -6.18
CA GLY A 134 -22.62 -13.60 -6.55
C GLY A 134 -21.13 -13.28 -6.59
N ASP A 135 -20.39 -14.26 -7.10
CA ASP A 135 -18.97 -14.15 -7.34
C ASP A 135 -18.68 -13.30 -8.58
N GLY A 136 -17.93 -12.23 -8.39
CA GLY A 136 -17.43 -11.33 -9.41
C GLY A 136 -15.95 -11.52 -9.72
N SER A 137 -15.35 -12.58 -9.19
CA SER A 137 -13.91 -12.87 -9.34
C SER A 137 -13.56 -13.31 -10.75
N VAL A 138 -12.32 -13.04 -11.15
CA VAL A 138 -11.80 -13.36 -12.49
C VAL A 138 -10.33 -13.77 -12.39
N ASN A 139 -9.96 -14.81 -13.13
CA ASN A 139 -8.57 -15.19 -13.34
C ASN A 139 -8.20 -14.99 -14.81
N LEU A 140 -7.16 -14.19 -15.06
CA LEU A 140 -6.70 -13.82 -16.39
C LEU A 140 -5.20 -14.12 -16.53
N GLY A 141 -4.81 -14.74 -17.64
CA GLY A 141 -3.41 -14.75 -18.08
C GLY A 141 -3.01 -13.34 -18.54
N VAL A 142 -1.80 -12.94 -18.16
CA VAL A 142 -1.17 -11.69 -18.60
C VAL A 142 -0.04 -12.05 -19.54
N ASP A 143 0.09 -11.36 -20.67
CA ASP A 143 1.14 -11.63 -21.64
C ASP A 143 2.54 -11.32 -21.09
N ASP A 144 3.56 -11.88 -21.72
CA ASP A 144 4.97 -11.81 -21.34
C ASP A 144 5.69 -10.57 -21.87
N ALA A 145 5.00 -9.69 -22.60
CA ALA A 145 5.61 -8.52 -23.22
C ALA A 145 6.27 -7.60 -22.18
N PRO A 146 7.50 -7.13 -22.46
CA PRO A 146 8.16 -6.15 -21.62
C PRO A 146 7.36 -4.85 -21.48
N ARG A 147 7.21 -4.34 -20.27
CA ARG A 147 6.48 -3.10 -19.99
C ARG A 147 7.44 -1.96 -19.64
N PRO A 148 7.67 -1.02 -20.57
CA PRO A 148 8.53 0.14 -20.31
C PRO A 148 8.00 1.04 -19.18
N SER A 149 6.68 1.02 -18.93
CA SER A 149 6.05 1.73 -17.83
C SER A 149 6.38 1.14 -16.46
N GLY A 150 6.78 -0.14 -16.39
CA GLY A 150 6.96 -0.88 -15.14
C GLY A 150 5.65 -1.27 -14.45
N PHE A 151 4.52 -1.25 -15.17
CA PHE A 151 3.21 -1.61 -14.62
C PHE A 151 2.39 -2.44 -15.59
N VAL A 152 1.66 -3.40 -15.04
CA VAL A 152 0.46 -3.98 -15.66
C VAL A 152 -0.72 -3.13 -15.25
N ARG A 153 -1.35 -2.47 -16.22
CA ARG A 153 -2.54 -1.65 -15.99
C ARG A 153 -3.80 -2.48 -16.11
N VAL A 154 -4.58 -2.55 -15.03
CA VAL A 154 -5.87 -3.26 -14.98
C VAL A 154 -6.98 -2.24 -14.88
N GLY A 155 -7.82 -2.15 -15.90
CA GLY A 155 -9.00 -1.29 -15.88
C GLY A 155 -10.22 -2.09 -15.42
N LEU A 156 -10.95 -1.54 -14.46
CA LEU A 156 -12.20 -2.06 -13.93
C LEU A 156 -13.31 -1.09 -14.34
N GLN A 157 -14.30 -1.56 -15.07
CA GLN A 157 -15.47 -0.77 -15.41
C GLN A 157 -16.72 -1.50 -14.95
N TRP A 158 -17.56 -0.80 -14.23
CA TRP A 158 -18.86 -1.25 -13.75
C TRP A 158 -19.95 -0.37 -14.33
N SER A 159 -20.97 -0.97 -14.90
CA SER A 159 -22.15 -0.26 -15.37
C SER A 159 -23.41 -0.98 -14.88
N SER A 160 -24.31 -0.24 -14.23
CA SER A 160 -25.54 -0.79 -13.69
C SER A 160 -26.69 0.20 -13.85
N VAL A 161 -27.66 -0.15 -14.68
CA VAL A 161 -28.82 0.66 -15.02
C VAL A 161 -30.08 -0.06 -14.55
N LEU A 162 -30.93 0.63 -13.73
CA LEU A 162 -32.11 0.03 -13.12
C LEU A 162 -33.20 -0.32 -14.15
N ASN A 163 -33.43 0.60 -15.08
CA ASN A 163 -34.40 0.42 -16.15
C ASN A 163 -34.02 1.26 -17.37
N ASP A 164 -34.71 1.05 -18.50
CA ASP A 164 -34.47 1.80 -19.74
C ASP A 164 -35.22 3.14 -19.76
N THR A 165 -35.99 3.48 -18.72
CA THR A 165 -36.68 4.76 -18.55
C THR A 165 -35.94 5.61 -17.52
N TYR A 166 -35.15 6.55 -17.99
CA TYR A 166 -34.20 7.37 -17.22
C TYR A 166 -34.80 8.50 -16.38
N CYS A 167 -35.98 8.32 -15.85
CA CYS A 167 -36.72 9.41 -15.26
C CYS A 167 -36.64 9.53 -13.76
N THR A 168 -36.13 8.56 -13.09
CA THR A 168 -36.00 8.55 -11.64
C THR A 168 -34.53 8.41 -11.26
N ASP A 169 -34.26 8.75 -10.04
CA ASP A 169 -32.91 8.57 -9.45
C ASP A 169 -32.35 7.19 -9.80
N GLN A 170 -31.36 7.20 -10.69
CA GLN A 170 -30.68 6.00 -11.16
C GLN A 170 -29.64 5.51 -10.13
N THR A 171 -29.53 6.18 -8.99
CA THR A 171 -28.64 5.78 -7.91
C THR A 171 -29.12 4.46 -7.31
N ALA A 172 -28.84 3.39 -8.00
CA ALA A 172 -28.97 2.03 -7.50
C ALA A 172 -27.95 1.78 -6.38
N ILE A 173 -28.20 2.38 -5.21
CA ILE A 173 -27.31 2.28 -4.04
C ILE A 173 -26.99 0.82 -3.70
N GLY A 174 -27.91 -0.09 -3.97
CA GLY A 174 -27.77 -1.53 -3.76
C GLY A 174 -27.05 -2.29 -4.88
N ASN A 175 -26.62 -1.62 -5.97
CA ASN A 175 -25.88 -2.27 -7.05
C ASN A 175 -24.43 -1.86 -7.01
N LEU A 176 -23.57 -2.79 -6.60
CA LEU A 176 -22.14 -2.54 -6.42
C LEU A 176 -21.30 -3.77 -6.77
N TRP A 177 -20.07 -3.53 -7.15
CA TRP A 177 -19.02 -4.52 -7.32
C TRP A 177 -17.89 -4.20 -6.33
N ARG A 178 -17.56 -5.19 -5.50
CA ARG A 178 -16.59 -5.05 -4.43
C ARG A 178 -15.38 -5.91 -4.76
N VAL A 179 -14.25 -5.27 -5.01
CA VAL A 179 -12.96 -5.91 -5.29
C VAL A 179 -12.16 -5.98 -3.98
N ALA A 180 -11.73 -7.17 -3.63
CA ALA A 180 -11.04 -7.44 -2.37
C ALA A 180 -9.56 -7.03 -2.43
N PRO A 181 -8.95 -6.63 -1.30
CA PRO A 181 -7.51 -6.35 -1.20
C PRO A 181 -6.61 -7.57 -1.51
N THR A 182 -7.15 -8.77 -1.51
CA THR A 182 -6.47 -10.03 -1.88
C THR A 182 -6.27 -10.17 -3.39
N THR A 183 -6.92 -9.33 -4.21
CA THR A 183 -6.67 -9.24 -5.66
C THR A 183 -5.18 -9.06 -5.91
N ARG A 184 -4.58 -9.90 -6.76
CA ARG A 184 -3.13 -9.96 -6.92
C ARG A 184 -2.70 -10.32 -8.34
N LEU A 185 -1.54 -9.82 -8.69
CA LEU A 185 -0.77 -10.25 -9.86
C LEU A 185 0.36 -11.17 -9.41
N THR A 186 0.44 -12.37 -10.01
CA THR A 186 1.58 -13.28 -9.86
C THR A 186 2.35 -13.33 -11.16
N TYR A 187 3.68 -13.38 -11.10
CA TYR A 187 4.53 -13.49 -12.28
C TYR A 187 5.92 -14.00 -11.92
N GLN A 188 6.67 -14.39 -12.95
CA GLN A 188 8.08 -14.78 -12.86
C GLN A 188 8.92 -13.91 -13.79
N PHE A 189 10.19 -13.72 -13.44
CA PHE A 189 11.16 -13.04 -14.29
C PHE A 189 12.57 -13.58 -14.04
N ASP A 190 13.44 -13.46 -15.04
CA ASP A 190 14.83 -13.86 -14.95
C ASP A 190 15.70 -12.71 -14.46
N THR A 191 16.32 -12.87 -13.30
CA THR A 191 17.20 -11.84 -12.72
C THR A 191 18.50 -11.69 -13.50
N SER A 192 18.87 -12.63 -14.39
CA SER A 192 20.04 -12.49 -15.25
C SER A 192 19.93 -11.29 -16.20
N ALA A 193 18.71 -10.94 -16.59
CA ALA A 193 18.43 -9.81 -17.47
C ALA A 193 18.51 -8.43 -16.79
N ILE A 194 18.69 -8.37 -15.46
CA ILE A 194 18.83 -7.11 -14.72
C ILE A 194 20.29 -6.65 -14.81
N HIS A 195 20.54 -5.55 -15.53
CA HIS A 195 21.90 -5.04 -15.76
C HIS A 195 22.11 -3.60 -15.26
N ASP A 196 21.06 -2.94 -14.83
CA ASP A 196 21.08 -1.56 -14.40
C ASP A 196 20.31 -1.34 -13.09
N VAL A 197 20.59 -0.20 -12.44
CA VAL A 197 19.99 0.17 -11.14
C VAL A 197 18.48 0.41 -11.27
N ARG A 198 18.01 1.02 -12.36
CA ARG A 198 16.59 1.31 -12.59
C ARG A 198 15.78 0.01 -12.66
N THR A 199 16.23 -0.95 -13.45
CA THR A 199 15.58 -2.25 -13.57
C THR A 199 15.62 -3.01 -12.24
N ALA A 200 16.78 -2.99 -11.54
CA ALA A 200 16.92 -3.61 -10.22
C ALA A 200 15.97 -2.98 -9.19
N TRP A 201 15.86 -1.65 -9.17
CA TRP A 201 14.96 -0.92 -8.26
C TRP A 201 13.49 -1.23 -8.55
N SER A 202 13.10 -1.30 -9.81
CA SER A 202 11.73 -1.64 -10.20
C SER A 202 11.35 -3.11 -9.93
N ALA A 203 12.36 -3.99 -9.84
CA ALA A 203 12.19 -5.41 -9.55
C ALA A 203 12.16 -5.74 -8.05
N LEU A 204 12.23 -4.73 -7.16
CA LEU A 204 12.18 -4.95 -5.72
C LEU A 204 10.88 -5.64 -5.29
N PRO A 205 10.93 -6.54 -4.30
CA PRO A 205 9.72 -7.14 -3.73
C PRO A 205 8.91 -6.11 -2.93
N ALA A 206 7.65 -6.41 -2.61
CA ALA A 206 6.82 -5.58 -1.75
C ALA A 206 7.43 -5.37 -0.35
N LYS A 207 8.28 -6.31 0.10
CA LYS A 207 9.03 -6.23 1.35
C LYS A 207 10.53 -6.32 1.07
N PRO A 208 11.16 -5.25 0.57
CA PRO A 208 12.58 -5.25 0.27
C PRO A 208 13.42 -5.28 1.54
N VAL A 209 14.50 -6.04 1.50
CA VAL A 209 15.46 -6.16 2.62
C VAL A 209 16.54 -5.11 2.47
N ILE A 210 16.69 -4.24 3.47
CA ILE A 210 17.78 -3.28 3.62
C ILE A 210 18.81 -3.86 4.60
N ILE A 211 20.05 -4.01 4.17
CA ILE A 211 21.14 -4.45 5.05
C ILE A 211 21.92 -3.24 5.57
N ILE A 212 22.09 -3.20 6.90
CA ILE A 212 22.94 -2.26 7.63
C ILE A 212 24.12 -3.00 8.28
N SER A 213 25.19 -2.26 8.62
CA SER A 213 26.44 -2.86 9.09
C SER A 213 26.35 -3.54 10.46
N SER A 214 25.65 -2.92 11.41
CA SER A 214 25.61 -3.37 12.80
C SER A 214 24.38 -2.86 13.54
N ALA A 215 24.17 -3.38 14.76
CA ALA A 215 23.13 -2.92 15.67
C ALA A 215 23.35 -1.49 16.21
N LYS A 216 24.52 -0.89 15.93
CA LYS A 216 24.81 0.51 16.25
C LYS A 216 25.42 1.17 15.02
N LEU A 217 24.76 2.21 14.51
CA LEU A 217 25.19 2.94 13.32
C LEU A 217 25.91 4.24 13.66
N ASP A 218 26.77 4.68 12.75
CA ASP A 218 27.20 6.07 12.73
C ASP A 218 26.09 7.00 12.17
N ALA A 219 26.30 8.30 12.27
CA ALA A 219 25.30 9.28 11.86
C ALA A 219 25.02 9.25 10.35
N ASN A 220 26.02 8.98 9.51
CA ASN A 220 25.86 8.91 8.06
C ASN A 220 25.09 7.65 7.65
N ALA A 221 25.47 6.48 8.17
CA ALA A 221 24.77 5.22 7.90
C ALA A 221 23.31 5.27 8.37
N TYR A 222 23.07 5.88 9.53
CA TYR A 222 21.71 6.09 10.04
C TYR A 222 20.90 7.01 9.11
N ASP A 223 21.51 8.13 8.66
CA ASP A 223 20.88 9.07 7.72
C ASP A 223 20.49 8.38 6.41
N VAL A 224 21.41 7.59 5.82
CA VAL A 224 21.13 6.83 4.59
C VAL A 224 20.02 5.80 4.81
N ALA A 225 20.06 5.06 5.91
CA ALA A 225 19.12 3.97 6.19
C ALA A 225 17.67 4.47 6.33
N TRP A 226 17.42 5.51 7.16
CA TRP A 226 16.05 6.02 7.32
C TRP A 226 15.49 6.65 6.03
N ARG A 227 16.37 7.30 5.23
CA ARG A 227 15.96 7.84 3.93
C ARG A 227 15.56 6.76 2.94
N LEU A 228 16.30 5.65 2.90
CA LEU A 228 15.97 4.48 2.08
C LEU A 228 14.63 3.88 2.51
N GLU A 229 14.42 3.68 3.81
CA GLU A 229 13.13 3.22 4.31
C GLU A 229 11.98 4.15 3.92
N ALA A 230 12.15 5.46 4.13
CA ALA A 230 11.14 6.45 3.78
C ALA A 230 10.85 6.48 2.27
N LEU A 231 11.89 6.36 1.43
CA LEU A 231 11.76 6.33 -0.01
C LEU A 231 10.99 5.09 -0.50
N LEU A 232 11.36 3.91 0.01
CA LEU A 232 10.68 2.65 -0.32
C LEU A 232 9.22 2.64 0.13
N MET A 233 8.94 3.16 1.34
CA MET A 233 7.55 3.30 1.85
C MET A 233 6.72 4.22 0.96
N ARG A 234 7.28 5.31 0.44
CA ARG A 234 6.58 6.18 -0.54
C ARG A 234 6.25 5.49 -1.84
N GLY A 235 7.09 4.53 -2.24
CA GLY A 235 6.84 3.65 -3.39
C GLY A 235 5.82 2.54 -3.11
N GLY A 236 5.21 2.50 -1.93
CA GLY A 236 4.23 1.48 -1.52
C GLY A 236 4.85 0.21 -0.94
N ALA A 237 6.19 0.12 -0.83
CA ALA A 237 6.85 -1.02 -0.22
C ALA A 237 6.82 -0.95 1.32
N THR A 238 6.97 -2.12 1.96
CA THR A 238 7.16 -2.25 3.41
C THR A 238 8.55 -2.80 3.71
N PRO A 239 9.61 -1.95 3.68
CA PRO A 239 10.99 -2.40 3.83
C PRO A 239 11.22 -3.07 5.19
N VAL A 240 12.16 -4.03 5.19
CA VAL A 240 12.60 -4.71 6.39
C VAL A 240 14.10 -4.45 6.53
N THR A 241 14.50 -3.74 7.58
CA THR A 241 15.91 -3.50 7.86
C THR A 241 16.48 -4.66 8.68
N GLN A 242 17.63 -5.17 8.26
CA GLN A 242 18.35 -6.27 8.89
C GLN A 242 19.82 -5.88 9.09
N VAL A 243 20.39 -6.36 10.18
CA VAL A 243 21.83 -6.22 10.42
C VAL A 243 22.57 -7.30 9.63
N MET A 244 23.71 -6.94 9.04
CA MET A 244 24.62 -7.89 8.42
C MET A 244 25.04 -8.94 9.45
N PRO A 245 24.86 -10.25 9.19
CA PRO A 245 25.26 -11.27 10.13
C PRO A 245 26.75 -11.19 10.48
N ALA A 246 27.10 -11.58 11.69
CA ALA A 246 28.47 -11.60 12.21
C ALA A 246 28.85 -13.00 12.71
N VAL A 247 30.15 -13.22 12.90
CA VAL A 247 30.64 -14.45 13.52
C VAL A 247 30.07 -14.58 14.94
N GLY A 248 29.44 -15.71 15.24
CA GLY A 248 28.75 -15.97 16.48
C GLY A 248 27.22 -15.88 16.40
N ASP A 249 26.68 -15.24 15.38
CA ASP A 249 25.25 -15.15 15.15
C ASP A 249 24.68 -16.47 14.66
N THR A 250 23.40 -16.70 14.95
CA THR A 250 22.64 -17.82 14.42
C THR A 250 21.72 -17.35 13.32
N VAL A 251 21.83 -17.95 12.13
CA VAL A 251 21.02 -17.65 10.96
C VAL A 251 20.18 -18.84 10.56
N ASP A 252 19.01 -18.59 9.98
CA ASP A 252 18.16 -19.64 9.44
C ASP A 252 18.46 -19.81 7.94
N LEU A 253 19.14 -20.88 7.61
CA LEU A 253 19.46 -21.22 6.23
C LEU A 253 18.28 -21.92 5.50
N GLY A 254 17.22 -22.27 6.21
CA GLY A 254 16.06 -22.95 5.63
C GLY A 254 16.46 -24.24 4.91
N SER A 255 16.03 -24.38 3.66
CA SER A 255 16.37 -25.48 2.76
C SER A 255 17.47 -25.08 1.75
N LEU A 256 18.50 -24.36 2.22
CA LEU A 256 19.60 -23.94 1.34
C LEU A 256 20.23 -25.14 0.62
N SER A 257 20.28 -25.09 -0.69
CA SER A 257 20.99 -26.06 -1.51
C SER A 257 22.35 -25.48 -1.95
N VAL A 258 23.42 -26.00 -1.38
CA VAL A 258 24.78 -25.65 -1.76
C VAL A 258 25.24 -26.56 -2.90
N PRO A 259 25.68 -26.02 -4.06
CA PRO A 259 26.20 -26.83 -5.14
C PRO A 259 27.32 -27.76 -4.67
N GLY A 260 27.26 -29.07 -5.10
CA GLY A 260 28.19 -30.08 -4.59
C GLY A 260 29.65 -29.75 -4.80
N ALA A 261 30.01 -29.09 -5.92
CA ALA A 261 31.38 -28.62 -6.16
C ALA A 261 31.86 -27.58 -5.15
N LEU A 262 30.98 -26.72 -4.64
CA LEU A 262 31.34 -25.73 -3.62
C LEU A 262 31.52 -26.35 -2.23
N GLN A 263 30.85 -27.48 -1.93
CA GLN A 263 30.95 -28.12 -0.61
C GLN A 263 32.34 -28.64 -0.28
N ALA A 264 33.24 -28.77 -1.30
CA ALA A 264 34.64 -29.08 -1.09
C ALA A 264 35.37 -27.96 -0.29
N VAL A 265 34.87 -26.73 -0.29
CA VAL A 265 35.39 -25.63 0.53
C VAL A 265 34.72 -25.68 1.90
N PRO A 266 35.47 -25.77 3.01
CA PRO A 266 34.91 -26.00 4.34
C PRO A 266 33.78 -25.06 4.73
N ALA A 267 33.88 -23.76 4.38
CA ALA A 267 32.84 -22.75 4.68
C ALA A 267 31.52 -23.06 3.99
N PHE A 268 31.52 -23.47 2.70
CA PHE A 268 30.30 -23.86 2.01
C PHE A 268 29.77 -25.20 2.50
N GLY A 269 30.67 -26.14 2.84
CA GLY A 269 30.30 -27.43 3.42
C GLY A 269 29.57 -27.27 4.77
N ALA A 270 30.01 -26.34 5.61
CA ALA A 270 29.35 -26.01 6.88
C ALA A 270 27.91 -25.50 6.66
N LEU A 271 27.67 -24.65 5.67
CA LEU A 271 26.33 -24.12 5.35
C LEU A 271 25.41 -25.15 4.69
N ALA A 272 25.96 -26.22 4.09
CA ALA A 272 25.18 -27.22 3.36
C ALA A 272 24.25 -28.06 4.27
N ALA A 273 24.45 -28.03 5.60
CA ALA A 273 23.57 -28.68 6.56
C ALA A 273 22.16 -28.05 6.63
N GLY A 274 22.02 -26.79 6.21
CA GLY A 274 20.74 -26.05 6.27
C GLY A 274 20.24 -25.80 7.69
N GLY A 275 19.00 -25.35 7.80
CA GLY A 275 18.36 -25.09 9.10
C GLY A 275 19.02 -23.97 9.91
N GLN A 276 18.90 -24.06 11.24
CA GLN A 276 19.55 -23.09 12.15
C GLN A 276 21.06 -23.32 12.21
N HIS A 277 21.84 -22.34 11.75
CA HIS A 277 23.29 -22.44 11.68
C HIS A 277 23.95 -21.29 12.42
N LYS A 278 24.90 -21.61 13.32
CA LYS A 278 25.73 -20.63 13.99
C LYS A 278 27.00 -20.36 13.19
N ILE A 279 27.17 -19.13 12.73
CA ILE A 279 28.34 -18.72 11.96
C ILE A 279 29.61 -18.85 12.83
N ALA A 280 30.51 -19.76 12.47
CA ALA A 280 31.69 -20.07 13.26
C ALA A 280 32.96 -19.33 12.82
N SER A 281 32.97 -18.81 11.56
CA SER A 281 34.17 -18.19 11.01
C SER A 281 33.84 -17.07 10.00
N PRO A 282 34.77 -16.12 9.77
CA PRO A 282 34.62 -15.13 8.70
C PRO A 282 34.45 -15.78 7.31
N ALA A 283 35.07 -16.94 7.06
CA ALA A 283 34.92 -17.63 5.78
C ALA A 283 33.47 -18.13 5.56
N GLU A 284 32.76 -18.59 6.61
CA GLU A 284 31.36 -18.95 6.52
C GLU A 284 30.49 -17.74 6.21
N LEU A 285 30.80 -16.56 6.80
CA LEU A 285 30.14 -15.31 6.44
C LEU A 285 30.40 -14.95 4.95
N GLY A 286 31.62 -15.16 4.44
CA GLY A 286 31.94 -15.01 3.03
C GLY A 286 31.13 -15.96 2.12
N ALA A 287 30.95 -17.20 2.53
CA ALA A 287 30.12 -18.18 1.83
C ALA A 287 28.61 -17.77 1.87
N LEU A 288 28.15 -17.23 2.99
CA LEU A 288 26.80 -16.70 3.13
C LEU A 288 26.56 -15.52 2.17
N ILE A 289 27.51 -14.59 2.07
CA ILE A 289 27.49 -13.46 1.12
C ILE A 289 27.43 -14.00 -0.34
N ALA A 290 28.23 -15.04 -0.63
CA ALA A 290 28.29 -15.61 -1.97
C ALA A 290 26.99 -16.30 -2.40
N LEU A 291 26.34 -17.01 -1.51
CA LEU A 291 25.10 -17.76 -1.76
C LEU A 291 23.83 -16.90 -1.66
N ALA A 292 23.86 -15.87 -0.84
CA ALA A 292 22.74 -14.97 -0.52
C ALA A 292 21.42 -15.73 -0.28
N PRO A 293 21.38 -16.63 0.75
CA PRO A 293 20.19 -17.44 1.01
C PRO A 293 19.04 -16.59 1.52
N PRO A 294 17.81 -16.77 0.99
CA PRO A 294 16.62 -16.11 1.49
C PRO A 294 16.40 -16.38 3.00
N GLY A 295 16.04 -15.35 3.74
CA GLY A 295 15.81 -15.44 5.19
C GLY A 295 17.06 -15.20 6.06
N ALA A 296 18.26 -15.59 5.60
CA ALA A 296 19.52 -15.38 6.32
C ALA A 296 20.27 -14.12 5.83
N PHE A 297 20.50 -14.04 4.53
CA PHE A 297 21.20 -12.90 3.91
C PHE A 297 20.83 -12.79 2.43
N ALA A 298 19.77 -12.07 2.11
CA ALA A 298 19.34 -11.82 0.74
C ALA A 298 19.01 -10.33 0.55
N PRO A 299 20.05 -9.46 0.51
CA PRO A 299 19.84 -8.03 0.42
C PRO A 299 19.23 -7.62 -0.92
N ASN A 300 18.28 -6.68 -0.85
CA ASN A 300 17.81 -5.94 -2.01
C ASN A 300 18.48 -4.57 -2.10
N VAL A 301 18.77 -3.95 -0.94
CA VAL A 301 19.48 -2.68 -0.81
C VAL A 301 20.52 -2.82 0.30
N VAL A 302 21.70 -2.25 0.09
CA VAL A 302 22.80 -2.29 1.05
C VAL A 302 23.25 -0.88 1.39
N VAL A 303 23.26 -0.54 2.68
CA VAL A 303 23.88 0.67 3.22
C VAL A 303 25.35 0.36 3.42
N ALA A 304 26.19 0.77 2.47
CA ALA A 304 27.62 0.40 2.41
C ALA A 304 28.51 1.38 3.17
N ASP A 305 28.37 1.44 4.47
CA ASP A 305 29.29 2.16 5.34
C ASP A 305 30.66 1.47 5.44
N GLU A 306 31.60 2.11 6.10
CA GLU A 306 32.97 1.59 6.25
C GLU A 306 32.97 0.26 7.03
N THR A 307 32.17 0.14 8.07
CA THR A 307 32.03 -1.06 8.90
C THR A 307 31.55 -2.25 8.10
N LEU A 308 30.47 -2.10 7.32
CA LEU A 308 29.96 -3.17 6.47
C LEU A 308 31.00 -3.63 5.44
N ARG A 309 31.68 -2.67 4.81
CA ARG A 309 32.71 -2.98 3.81
C ARG A 309 33.91 -3.68 4.41
N ALA A 310 34.34 -3.29 5.61
CA ALA A 310 35.45 -3.97 6.33
C ALA A 310 35.07 -5.42 6.64
N HIS A 311 33.85 -5.67 7.18
CA HIS A 311 33.36 -7.02 7.47
C HIS A 311 33.20 -7.88 6.20
N ALA A 312 32.68 -7.29 5.11
CA ALA A 312 32.55 -8.00 3.84
C ALA A 312 33.93 -8.35 3.25
N ASN A 313 34.92 -7.47 3.31
CA ASN A 313 36.24 -7.75 2.84
C ASN A 313 36.91 -8.86 3.66
N GLU A 314 36.91 -8.78 5.00
CA GLU A 314 37.41 -9.81 5.88
C GLU A 314 36.81 -11.18 5.58
N ALA A 315 35.48 -11.23 5.44
CA ALA A 315 34.75 -12.45 5.13
C ALA A 315 35.15 -13.05 3.78
N LEU A 316 35.25 -12.21 2.74
CA LEU A 316 35.63 -12.66 1.39
C LEU A 316 37.10 -13.03 1.29
N ASP A 317 38.01 -12.37 2.01
CA ASP A 317 39.41 -12.72 2.07
C ASP A 317 39.65 -14.05 2.80
N ALA A 318 38.92 -14.30 3.89
CA ALA A 318 38.96 -15.57 4.61
C ALA A 318 38.39 -16.72 3.74
N LEU A 319 37.29 -16.48 2.99
CA LEU A 319 36.77 -17.47 2.05
C LEU A 319 37.75 -17.76 0.92
N ARG A 320 38.38 -16.71 0.35
CA ARG A 320 39.43 -16.85 -0.68
C ARG A 320 40.57 -17.73 -0.23
N ALA A 321 41.05 -17.57 1.02
CA ALA A 321 42.08 -18.41 1.57
C ALA A 321 41.69 -19.90 1.58
N GLN A 322 40.47 -20.23 1.98
CA GLN A 322 39.97 -21.61 1.93
C GLN A 322 39.85 -22.15 0.49
N VAL A 323 39.35 -21.34 -0.45
CA VAL A 323 39.26 -21.70 -1.87
C VAL A 323 40.64 -22.00 -2.42
N THR A 324 41.65 -21.16 -2.13
CA THR A 324 43.05 -21.35 -2.57
C THR A 324 43.65 -22.62 -1.99
N ALA A 325 43.32 -22.96 -0.74
CA ALA A 325 43.82 -24.16 -0.08
C ALA A 325 43.23 -25.46 -0.72
N VAL A 326 42.01 -25.40 -1.28
CA VAL A 326 41.39 -26.49 -1.97
C VAL A 326 41.85 -26.61 -3.43
N SER A 327 41.97 -25.45 -4.13
CA SER A 327 42.39 -25.40 -5.53
C SER A 327 42.96 -24.04 -5.88
N ALA A 328 44.21 -23.98 -6.27
CA ALA A 328 44.85 -22.73 -6.71
C ALA A 328 44.23 -22.20 -8.00
N ASP A 329 43.78 -23.06 -8.90
CA ASP A 329 43.11 -22.68 -10.15
C ASP A 329 41.73 -22.07 -9.87
N ALA A 330 40.99 -22.58 -8.87
CA ALA A 330 39.72 -22.04 -8.44
C ALA A 330 39.80 -20.66 -7.80
N ALA A 331 40.97 -20.31 -7.25
CA ALA A 331 41.21 -18.97 -6.67
C ALA A 331 41.03 -17.86 -7.73
N GLY A 332 41.52 -18.06 -8.95
CA GLY A 332 41.32 -17.11 -10.05
C GLY A 332 39.85 -16.96 -10.48
N ALA A 333 39.08 -18.06 -10.48
CA ALA A 333 37.65 -18.04 -10.74
C ALA A 333 36.87 -17.34 -9.62
N PHE A 334 37.26 -17.54 -8.36
CA PHE A 334 36.72 -16.81 -7.21
C PHE A 334 36.98 -15.32 -7.32
N ASP A 335 38.21 -14.89 -7.62
CA ASP A 335 38.55 -13.47 -7.77
C ASP A 335 37.77 -12.82 -8.91
N ALA A 336 37.59 -13.52 -10.02
CA ALA A 336 36.75 -13.06 -11.12
C ALA A 336 35.26 -12.97 -10.73
N TRP A 337 34.74 -13.92 -9.95
CA TRP A 337 33.41 -13.83 -9.38
C TRP A 337 33.29 -12.67 -8.41
N ARG A 338 34.23 -12.53 -7.44
CA ARG A 338 34.23 -11.44 -6.46
C ARG A 338 34.22 -10.08 -7.14
N ALA A 339 35.03 -9.87 -8.16
CA ALA A 339 35.09 -8.61 -8.90
C ALA A 339 33.75 -8.27 -9.59
N ARG A 340 33.03 -9.27 -10.13
CA ARG A 340 31.76 -9.04 -10.83
C ARG A 340 30.56 -8.94 -9.90
N ALA A 341 30.53 -9.73 -8.83
CA ALA A 341 29.34 -9.94 -8.03
C ALA A 341 29.43 -9.25 -6.67
N ALA A 342 30.41 -9.60 -5.85
CA ALA A 342 30.54 -9.12 -4.47
C ALA A 342 31.58 -7.99 -4.31
N GLY A 343 32.46 -7.78 -5.28
CA GLY A 343 33.50 -6.77 -5.20
C GLY A 343 32.95 -5.35 -5.08
N LEU A 344 31.83 -5.06 -5.72
CA LEU A 344 31.15 -3.77 -5.62
C LEU A 344 30.61 -3.51 -4.19
N LEU A 345 30.23 -4.54 -3.44
CA LEU A 345 29.79 -4.42 -2.05
C LEU A 345 30.96 -4.04 -1.12
N ALA A 346 32.11 -4.65 -1.34
CA ALA A 346 33.29 -4.49 -0.52
C ALA A 346 34.21 -3.33 -0.97
N ALA A 347 34.00 -2.78 -2.18
CA ALA A 347 34.80 -1.68 -2.73
C ALA A 347 34.45 -0.35 -2.04
N PRO A 348 35.46 0.57 -1.91
CA PRO A 348 35.18 1.94 -1.49
C PRO A 348 34.24 2.64 -2.47
N LEU A 349 33.21 3.31 -1.93
CA LEU A 349 32.29 4.14 -2.72
C LEU A 349 32.79 5.59 -2.71
N THR A 350 32.72 6.25 -3.85
CA THR A 350 32.89 7.69 -3.93
C THR A 350 31.61 8.39 -3.49
N LYS A 351 31.72 9.66 -3.08
CA LYS A 351 30.53 10.42 -2.68
C LYS A 351 29.50 10.49 -3.82
N GLY A 352 28.24 10.18 -3.53
CA GLY A 352 27.15 10.16 -4.51
C GLY A 352 27.12 8.92 -5.40
N GLU A 353 27.93 7.92 -5.12
CA GLU A 353 28.00 6.71 -5.94
C GLU A 353 26.90 5.73 -5.58
N VAL A 354 26.25 5.20 -6.61
CA VAL A 354 25.29 4.10 -6.55
C VAL A 354 25.77 2.98 -7.46
N GLN A 355 25.74 1.76 -6.97
CA GLN A 355 26.20 0.59 -7.70
C GLN A 355 25.18 -0.56 -7.63
N LEU A 356 25.26 -1.45 -8.61
CA LEU A 356 24.52 -2.70 -8.64
C LEU A 356 25.48 -3.86 -8.34
N ALA A 357 25.32 -4.52 -7.20
CA ALA A 357 25.96 -5.78 -6.87
C ALA A 357 25.05 -6.95 -7.28
N ARG A 358 25.66 -8.15 -7.39
CA ARG A 358 24.92 -9.39 -7.65
C ARG A 358 25.36 -10.47 -6.66
N LEU A 359 24.46 -10.82 -5.75
CA LEU A 359 24.73 -11.75 -4.65
C LEU A 359 23.81 -12.96 -4.78
N GLY A 360 24.36 -14.17 -4.85
CA GLY A 360 23.58 -15.40 -5.06
C GLY A 360 22.66 -15.37 -6.30
N GLY A 361 23.06 -14.65 -7.35
CA GLY A 361 22.22 -14.42 -8.55
C GLY A 361 21.17 -13.32 -8.41
N LEU A 362 21.02 -12.70 -7.24
CA LEU A 362 20.09 -11.60 -6.99
C LEU A 362 20.77 -10.24 -7.14
N PRO A 363 20.11 -9.26 -7.78
CA PRO A 363 20.58 -7.89 -7.81
C PRO A 363 20.40 -7.21 -6.44
N ALA A 364 21.41 -6.45 -6.00
CA ALA A 364 21.33 -5.63 -4.81
C ALA A 364 21.86 -4.22 -5.12
N VAL A 365 21.10 -3.18 -4.77
CA VAL A 365 21.49 -1.78 -4.94
C VAL A 365 22.35 -1.36 -3.75
N VAL A 366 23.54 -0.85 -4.02
CA VAL A 366 24.54 -0.44 -3.00
C VAL A 366 24.63 1.07 -2.94
N VAL A 367 24.42 1.65 -1.77
CA VAL A 367 24.39 3.10 -1.53
C VAL A 367 25.21 3.45 -0.31
N GLY A 368 26.07 4.49 -0.40
CA GLY A 368 26.95 4.93 0.70
C GLY A 368 26.56 6.25 1.35
N ASP A 369 25.74 7.09 0.68
CA ASP A 369 25.40 8.43 1.17
C ASP A 369 24.03 8.93 0.69
N SER A 370 23.61 10.08 1.23
CA SER A 370 22.31 10.69 0.96
C SER A 370 22.15 11.20 -0.48
N LEU A 371 23.24 11.51 -1.20
CA LEU A 371 23.18 11.89 -2.61
C LEU A 371 22.79 10.69 -3.47
N GLY A 372 23.36 9.51 -3.18
CA GLY A 372 22.96 8.25 -3.82
C GLY A 372 21.49 7.93 -3.59
N VAL A 373 20.99 8.08 -2.35
CA VAL A 373 19.55 7.92 -2.06
C VAL A 373 18.71 8.89 -2.86
N SER A 374 19.17 10.13 -2.99
CA SER A 374 18.44 11.17 -3.74
C SER A 374 18.31 10.83 -5.23
N ALA A 375 19.30 10.16 -5.82
CA ALA A 375 19.23 9.66 -7.18
C ALA A 375 18.18 8.55 -7.35
N LEU A 376 18.12 7.62 -6.40
CA LEU A 376 17.17 6.52 -6.42
C LEU A 376 15.70 6.99 -6.41
N SER A 377 15.42 8.18 -5.86
CA SER A 377 14.08 8.79 -5.93
C SER A 377 13.64 9.14 -7.36
N ARG A 378 14.53 9.07 -8.35
CA ARG A 378 14.33 9.43 -9.75
C ARG A 378 14.64 8.30 -10.71
N THR A 379 14.38 7.07 -10.31
CA THR A 379 14.67 5.83 -11.07
C THR A 379 14.03 5.77 -12.47
N TRP A 380 13.16 6.71 -12.80
CA TRP A 380 12.56 6.85 -14.14
C TRP A 380 13.39 7.70 -15.10
N THR A 381 14.50 8.29 -14.65
CA THR A 381 15.37 9.07 -15.51
C THR A 381 16.35 8.19 -16.30
N PRO A 382 16.76 8.56 -17.51
CA PRO A 382 17.71 7.76 -18.31
C PRO A 382 19.07 7.52 -17.66
N ILE A 383 19.48 8.36 -16.71
CA ILE A 383 20.78 8.23 -16.03
C ILE A 383 20.86 6.95 -15.19
N ASP A 384 19.72 6.43 -14.72
CA ASP A 384 19.69 5.25 -13.87
C ASP A 384 19.81 3.94 -14.66
N VAL A 385 19.89 4.01 -16.01
CA VAL A 385 20.12 2.87 -16.90
C VAL A 385 21.62 2.57 -16.97
N ALA A 386 22.24 2.39 -15.82
CA ALA A 386 23.64 2.01 -15.64
C ALA A 386 23.77 1.10 -14.43
N ASN A 387 24.78 0.22 -14.42
CA ASN A 387 25.09 -0.62 -13.26
C ASN A 387 25.83 0.16 -12.16
N ARG A 388 26.36 1.34 -12.50
CA ARG A 388 27.08 2.25 -11.61
C ARG A 388 26.95 3.67 -12.11
N PHE A 389 26.66 4.60 -11.22
CA PHE A 389 26.68 6.03 -11.50
C PHE A 389 27.07 6.84 -10.27
N ILE A 390 27.50 8.08 -10.47
CA ILE A 390 27.88 9.02 -9.42
C ILE A 390 27.02 10.26 -9.53
N VAL A 391 26.37 10.63 -8.42
CA VAL A 391 25.52 11.82 -8.33
C VAL A 391 26.34 12.97 -7.76
N HIS A 392 26.47 14.05 -8.51
CA HIS A 392 27.14 15.27 -8.06
C HIS A 392 26.14 16.26 -7.47
N GLU A 393 24.95 16.36 -8.05
CA GLU A 393 23.91 17.30 -7.63
C GLU A 393 22.51 16.75 -7.96
N VAL A 394 21.54 17.06 -7.12
CA VAL A 394 20.13 16.74 -7.33
C VAL A 394 19.34 18.03 -7.40
N ALA A 395 18.62 18.25 -8.50
CA ALA A 395 17.81 19.45 -8.68
C ALA A 395 16.77 19.61 -7.56
N ALA A 396 16.62 20.84 -7.08
CA ALA A 396 15.81 21.16 -5.91
C ALA A 396 14.29 20.91 -6.10
N SER A 397 13.76 20.98 -7.33
CA SER A 397 12.35 20.76 -7.62
C SER A 397 12.15 19.97 -8.91
N PRO A 398 11.18 19.04 -8.96
CA PRO A 398 10.70 18.52 -10.22
C PRO A 398 10.06 19.69 -11.01
N ASN A 399 10.26 19.71 -12.32
CA ASN A 399 9.59 20.67 -13.19
C ASN A 399 8.16 20.19 -13.47
N LEU A 400 7.19 20.64 -12.68
CA LEU A 400 5.77 20.34 -12.84
C LEU A 400 5.03 21.49 -13.56
N SER A 401 5.76 22.41 -14.21
CA SER A 401 5.19 23.62 -14.81
C SER A 401 4.19 23.28 -15.92
N ALA A 402 3.05 23.93 -15.89
CA ALA A 402 2.13 23.96 -17.01
C ALA A 402 2.49 25.15 -17.92
N GLY A 403 2.82 24.87 -19.19
CA GLY A 403 3.06 25.93 -20.16
C GLY A 403 4.29 26.81 -19.92
N GLY A 404 5.27 26.35 -19.12
CA GLY A 404 6.51 27.08 -18.83
C GLY A 404 6.45 28.06 -17.66
N ASP A 405 5.29 28.23 -17.00
CA ASP A 405 5.14 29.03 -15.79
C ASP A 405 5.35 28.14 -14.56
N SER A 406 6.36 28.46 -13.73
CA SER A 406 6.75 27.70 -12.54
C SER A 406 5.69 27.69 -11.44
N ASP A 407 4.71 28.59 -11.49
CA ASP A 407 3.66 28.73 -10.50
C ASP A 407 2.34 28.03 -10.90
N GLN A 408 2.33 27.37 -12.05
CA GLN A 408 1.19 26.60 -12.55
C GLN A 408 1.52 25.11 -12.62
N VAL A 409 0.70 24.30 -11.94
CA VAL A 409 0.82 22.83 -11.93
C VAL A 409 -0.36 22.23 -12.66
N ALA A 410 -0.10 21.54 -13.78
CA ALA A 410 -1.15 20.89 -14.56
C ALA A 410 -1.83 19.78 -13.73
N LEU A 411 -3.16 19.79 -13.69
CA LEU A 411 -3.92 18.78 -12.94
C LEU A 411 -3.68 17.36 -13.47
N SER A 412 -3.42 17.22 -14.77
CA SER A 412 -3.09 15.93 -15.39
C SER A 412 -1.80 15.29 -14.86
N LEU A 413 -0.89 16.07 -14.27
CA LEU A 413 0.36 15.58 -13.67
C LEU A 413 0.21 15.15 -12.20
N ILE A 414 -0.91 15.52 -11.56
CA ILE A 414 -1.14 15.33 -10.13
C ILE A 414 -2.44 14.56 -9.83
N GLY A 415 -2.80 13.61 -10.66
CA GLY A 415 -3.96 12.74 -10.46
C GLY A 415 -5.25 13.16 -11.18
N GLY A 416 -5.27 14.32 -11.83
CA GLY A 416 -6.41 14.80 -12.61
C GLY A 416 -6.50 14.18 -14.00
N THR A 417 -6.77 12.88 -14.09
CA THR A 417 -6.85 12.17 -15.37
C THR A 417 -7.98 12.76 -16.26
N PRO A 418 -7.65 13.25 -17.48
CA PRO A 418 -8.67 13.74 -18.39
C PRO A 418 -9.60 12.60 -18.83
N ARG A 419 -10.90 12.78 -18.64
CA ARG A 419 -11.92 11.83 -19.08
C ARG A 419 -13.22 12.56 -19.40
N THR A 420 -13.97 12.03 -20.36
CA THR A 420 -15.32 12.48 -20.63
C THR A 420 -16.31 11.74 -19.73
N LEU A 421 -17.19 12.48 -19.07
CA LEU A 421 -18.26 11.99 -18.24
C LEU A 421 -19.58 12.08 -18.99
N ASN A 422 -20.42 11.08 -18.91
CA ASN A 422 -21.79 11.14 -19.39
C ASN A 422 -22.70 11.62 -18.27
N VAL A 423 -23.15 12.87 -18.33
CA VAL A 423 -23.98 13.50 -17.30
C VAL A 423 -25.45 13.26 -17.63
N LEU A 424 -26.10 12.39 -16.92
CA LEU A 424 -27.54 12.21 -17.02
C LEU A 424 -28.26 13.23 -16.12
N THR A 425 -28.06 13.13 -14.81
CA THR A 425 -28.50 14.10 -13.81
C THR A 425 -27.30 14.71 -13.08
N SER A 426 -26.32 13.89 -12.72
CA SER A 426 -25.07 14.33 -12.12
C SER A 426 -23.92 13.37 -12.43
N ALA A 427 -22.69 13.89 -12.54
CA ALA A 427 -21.46 13.11 -12.63
C ALA A 427 -20.32 13.90 -12.01
N ALA A 428 -19.38 13.22 -11.36
CA ALA A 428 -18.23 13.84 -10.73
C ALA A 428 -16.93 13.47 -11.42
N TRP A 429 -16.05 14.47 -11.57
CA TRP A 429 -14.65 14.31 -11.88
C TRP A 429 -13.84 14.61 -10.62
N GLU A 430 -12.76 13.86 -10.37
CA GLU A 430 -11.95 14.02 -9.18
C GLU A 430 -10.46 13.95 -9.52
N ALA A 431 -9.66 14.77 -8.81
CA ALA A 431 -8.21 14.71 -8.77
C ALA A 431 -7.75 14.65 -7.32
N ASN A 432 -6.96 13.63 -7.00
CA ASN A 432 -6.38 13.44 -5.67
C ASN A 432 -4.88 13.65 -5.75
N PHE A 433 -4.33 14.48 -4.86
CA PHE A 433 -2.91 14.78 -4.85
C PHE A 433 -2.38 15.09 -3.45
N ASP A 434 -1.11 14.79 -3.24
CA ASP A 434 -0.38 15.16 -2.03
C ASP A 434 0.09 16.61 -2.11
N LEU A 435 -0.10 17.37 -1.05
CA LEU A 435 0.39 18.75 -0.97
C LEU A 435 1.92 18.81 -1.15
N ALA A 436 2.65 17.84 -0.63
CA ALA A 436 4.10 17.75 -0.80
C ALA A 436 4.56 17.62 -2.26
N ALA A 437 3.71 17.04 -3.14
CA ALA A 437 4.01 16.89 -4.56
C ALA A 437 3.89 18.22 -5.32
N VAL A 438 3.07 19.16 -4.85
CA VAL A 438 2.78 20.42 -5.54
C VAL A 438 3.42 21.64 -4.87
N SER A 439 3.71 21.60 -3.56
CA SER A 439 4.22 22.73 -2.77
C SER A 439 5.71 23.02 -2.99
N GLY A 440 6.19 22.96 -4.22
CA GLY A 440 7.58 23.31 -4.55
C GLY A 440 7.93 24.72 -4.06
N ASN A 441 9.13 24.88 -3.48
CA ASN A 441 9.66 26.17 -3.01
C ASN A 441 8.83 26.89 -1.92
N GLY A 442 7.99 26.15 -1.16
CA GLY A 442 7.16 26.70 -0.09
C GLY A 442 5.91 27.43 -0.55
N LYS A 443 5.61 27.42 -1.85
CA LYS A 443 4.34 27.91 -2.39
C LYS A 443 3.24 26.87 -2.17
N ILE A 444 2.01 27.33 -2.01
CA ILE A 444 0.83 26.47 -1.80
C ILE A 444 -0.22 26.76 -2.87
N PRO A 445 -1.11 25.79 -3.18
CA PRO A 445 -2.26 26.04 -4.04
C PRO A 445 -3.13 27.18 -3.51
N ARG A 446 -3.34 28.21 -4.33
CA ARG A 446 -4.15 29.41 -4.02
C ARG A 446 -5.39 29.50 -4.87
N ARG A 447 -5.34 28.96 -6.08
CA ARG A 447 -6.44 29.00 -7.03
C ARG A 447 -6.41 27.78 -7.91
N VAL A 448 -7.57 27.29 -8.28
CA VAL A 448 -7.74 26.34 -9.37
C VAL A 448 -8.28 27.07 -10.59
N VAL A 449 -7.73 26.72 -11.76
CA VAL A 449 -8.21 27.17 -13.07
C VAL A 449 -8.62 25.92 -13.83
N LEU A 450 -9.89 25.85 -14.19
CA LEU A 450 -10.47 24.71 -14.88
C LEU A 450 -10.93 25.12 -16.26
N ASP A 451 -10.51 24.40 -17.27
CA ASP A 451 -11.08 24.44 -18.61
C ASP A 451 -12.15 23.34 -18.69
N LEU A 452 -13.40 23.73 -18.69
CA LEU A 452 -14.56 22.84 -18.70
C LEU A 452 -15.21 22.80 -20.05
N ALA A 453 -15.59 21.63 -20.52
CA ALA A 453 -16.38 21.45 -21.72
C ALA A 453 -17.64 20.64 -21.42
N ALA A 454 -18.75 21.05 -21.97
CA ALA A 454 -20.01 20.31 -21.95
C ALA A 454 -20.60 20.23 -23.36
N ALA A 455 -21.26 19.12 -23.68
CA ALA A 455 -21.91 18.98 -24.97
C ALA A 455 -22.97 20.07 -25.20
N PRO A 456 -23.15 20.56 -26.45
CA PRO A 456 -24.21 21.50 -26.76
C PRO A 456 -25.57 20.93 -26.35
N SER A 457 -26.41 21.77 -25.77
CA SER A 457 -27.74 21.39 -25.34
C SER A 457 -28.81 22.31 -25.95
N ALA A 458 -29.88 21.73 -26.43
CA ALA A 458 -31.07 22.48 -26.83
C ALA A 458 -31.89 23.00 -25.63
N ASP A 459 -31.55 22.52 -24.45
CA ASP A 459 -32.21 22.93 -23.21
C ASP A 459 -31.73 24.34 -22.81
N ARG A 460 -32.66 25.20 -22.46
CA ARG A 460 -32.34 26.57 -22.00
C ARG A 460 -31.56 26.60 -20.68
N ASN A 461 -31.58 25.50 -19.94
CA ASN A 461 -30.86 25.35 -18.67
C ASN A 461 -29.54 24.61 -18.93
N GLY A 462 -28.43 25.32 -18.89
CA GLY A 462 -27.09 24.75 -18.98
C GLY A 462 -26.77 23.80 -17.81
N GLN A 463 -25.70 23.05 -17.96
CA GLN A 463 -25.18 22.22 -16.87
C GLN A 463 -24.52 23.11 -15.84
N THR A 464 -24.68 22.81 -14.54
CA THR A 464 -23.95 23.46 -13.45
C THR A 464 -22.71 22.63 -13.11
N ALA A 465 -21.55 23.30 -13.03
CA ALA A 465 -20.33 22.73 -12.51
C ALA A 465 -20.06 23.29 -11.10
N SER A 466 -20.18 22.47 -10.08
CA SER A 466 -19.85 22.81 -8.70
C SER A 466 -18.46 22.31 -8.37
N ILE A 467 -17.57 23.19 -7.88
CA ILE A 467 -16.16 22.94 -7.61
C ILE A 467 -15.97 22.80 -6.11
N PHE A 468 -15.52 21.64 -5.67
CA PHE A 468 -15.24 21.36 -4.27
C PHE A 468 -13.74 21.09 -4.08
N PHE A 469 -13.22 21.61 -2.99
CA PHE A 469 -11.86 21.31 -2.54
C PHE A 469 -11.93 20.74 -1.11
N ASN A 470 -11.51 19.50 -0.92
CA ASN A 470 -11.65 18.76 0.34
C ASN A 470 -13.07 18.83 0.94
N GLY A 471 -14.09 18.72 0.08
CA GLY A 471 -15.49 18.81 0.47
C GLY A 471 -16.03 20.23 0.67
N VAL A 472 -15.18 21.26 0.66
CA VAL A 472 -15.60 22.66 0.73
C VAL A 472 -15.98 23.14 -0.67
N LEU A 473 -17.19 23.68 -0.83
CA LEU A 473 -17.63 24.33 -2.08
C LEU A 473 -16.85 25.63 -2.27
N ILE A 474 -15.99 25.71 -3.28
CA ILE A 474 -15.17 26.88 -3.57
C ILE A 474 -15.65 27.66 -4.80
N GLY A 475 -16.52 27.08 -5.63
CA GLY A 475 -17.08 27.75 -6.80
C GLY A 475 -18.25 26.98 -7.40
N ALA A 476 -19.11 27.67 -8.09
CA ALA A 476 -20.18 27.08 -8.90
C ALA A 476 -20.40 27.93 -10.16
N HIS A 477 -20.49 27.28 -11.31
CA HIS A 477 -20.65 27.94 -12.61
C HIS A 477 -21.73 27.25 -13.41
N LEU A 478 -22.59 28.06 -14.02
CA LEU A 478 -23.54 27.60 -15.04
C LEU A 478 -22.81 27.59 -16.38
N LEU A 479 -22.68 26.42 -17.00
CA LEU A 479 -21.98 26.26 -18.27
C LEU A 479 -22.92 26.68 -19.43
N ASP A 480 -22.33 27.32 -20.43
CA ASP A 480 -23.04 27.71 -21.66
C ASP A 480 -23.50 26.46 -22.42
N THR A 481 -24.57 26.63 -23.19
CA THR A 481 -25.18 25.54 -23.95
C THR A 481 -24.63 25.39 -25.38
N ASP A 482 -23.61 26.19 -25.74
CA ASP A 482 -23.04 26.24 -27.08
C ASP A 482 -21.97 25.16 -27.37
N GLY A 483 -21.56 24.40 -26.35
CA GLY A 483 -20.56 23.34 -26.45
C GLY A 483 -19.11 23.80 -26.46
N ARG A 484 -18.85 25.09 -26.30
CA ARG A 484 -17.50 25.61 -26.22
C ARG A 484 -16.86 25.36 -24.88
N ALA A 485 -15.52 25.22 -24.89
CA ALA A 485 -14.77 25.14 -23.65
C ALA A 485 -14.80 26.50 -22.92
N GLN A 486 -15.05 26.44 -21.62
CA GLN A 486 -15.12 27.61 -20.76
C GLN A 486 -14.06 27.54 -19.69
N ARG A 487 -13.35 28.64 -19.48
CA ARG A 487 -12.38 28.77 -18.40
C ARG A 487 -13.03 29.37 -17.19
N VAL A 488 -13.00 28.62 -16.09
CA VAL A 488 -13.50 29.02 -14.79
C VAL A 488 -12.38 28.97 -13.76
N SER A 489 -12.46 29.82 -12.74
CA SER A 489 -11.48 29.79 -11.65
C SER A 489 -12.15 29.91 -10.30
N ALA A 490 -11.53 29.30 -9.28
CA ALA A 490 -11.97 29.41 -7.90
C ALA A 490 -10.75 29.52 -6.98
N ASP A 491 -10.83 30.41 -5.98
CA ASP A 491 -9.80 30.57 -4.99
C ASP A 491 -9.88 29.44 -3.93
N ILE A 492 -8.73 28.91 -3.54
CA ILE A 492 -8.62 27.86 -2.53
C ILE A 492 -8.34 28.52 -1.20
N PRO A 493 -9.27 28.46 -0.23
CA PRO A 493 -9.04 29.01 1.09
C PRO A 493 -8.02 28.17 1.86
N ALA A 494 -7.17 28.84 2.65
CA ALA A 494 -6.08 28.16 3.38
C ALA A 494 -6.59 27.09 4.35
N TYR A 495 -7.75 27.30 4.96
CA TYR A 495 -8.36 26.33 5.87
C TYR A 495 -8.87 25.05 5.19
N ALA A 496 -9.03 25.07 3.87
CA ALA A 496 -9.42 23.88 3.11
C ALA A 496 -8.25 23.01 2.69
N LEU A 497 -6.99 23.48 2.89
CA LEU A 497 -5.80 22.71 2.57
C LEU A 497 -5.58 21.59 3.60
N ALA A 498 -5.16 20.42 3.11
CA ALA A 498 -4.72 19.28 3.90
C ALA A 498 -3.42 18.73 3.33
N SER A 499 -2.79 17.77 4.01
CA SER A 499 -1.60 17.08 3.46
C SER A 499 -1.95 16.26 2.21
N VAL A 500 -3.16 15.68 2.16
CA VAL A 500 -3.73 15.00 0.98
C VAL A 500 -4.98 15.77 0.57
N ASN A 501 -5.10 16.11 -0.70
CA ASN A 501 -6.16 16.97 -1.19
C ASN A 501 -6.97 16.30 -2.29
N THR A 502 -8.28 16.56 -2.28
CA THR A 502 -9.23 16.14 -3.31
C THR A 502 -9.89 17.36 -3.94
N LEU A 503 -9.65 17.58 -5.23
CA LEU A 503 -10.40 18.51 -6.05
C LEU A 503 -11.50 17.74 -6.76
N ARG A 504 -12.77 18.11 -6.55
CA ARG A 504 -13.92 17.48 -7.19
C ARG A 504 -14.72 18.51 -7.97
N VAL A 505 -15.02 18.19 -9.24
CA VAL A 505 -15.95 18.95 -10.08
C VAL A 505 -17.21 18.11 -10.28
N LEU A 506 -18.32 18.57 -9.73
CA LEU A 506 -19.61 17.95 -9.84
C LEU A 506 -20.42 18.62 -10.95
N PHE A 507 -20.62 17.95 -12.06
CA PHE A 507 -21.53 18.37 -13.12
C PHE A 507 -22.93 17.94 -12.78
N GLN A 508 -23.88 18.88 -12.83
CA GLN A 508 -25.31 18.64 -12.59
C GLN A 508 -26.13 19.21 -13.72
N ARG A 509 -27.15 18.49 -14.11
CA ARG A 509 -28.08 18.85 -15.17
C ARG A 509 -29.52 18.57 -14.73
N GLN A 510 -30.43 19.44 -15.12
CA GLN A 510 -31.85 19.15 -15.02
C GLN A 510 -32.37 18.82 -16.42
N PRO A 511 -32.80 17.57 -16.68
CA PRO A 511 -33.40 17.19 -17.95
C PRO A 511 -34.64 18.03 -18.21
N ALA A 512 -34.80 18.57 -19.43
CA ALA A 512 -35.96 19.38 -19.78
C ALA A 512 -37.18 18.48 -20.05
N GLY A 513 -38.30 18.75 -19.39
CA GLY A 513 -39.58 18.32 -19.82
C GLY A 513 -40.01 16.87 -19.57
N GLY A 514 -39.72 16.34 -18.39
CA GLY A 514 -40.28 15.06 -17.94
C GLY A 514 -39.57 13.83 -18.54
N CYS A 515 -39.99 12.67 -18.06
CA CYS A 515 -39.39 11.38 -18.40
C CYS A 515 -39.59 11.00 -19.86
N ARG A 516 -38.57 11.06 -20.67
CA ARG A 516 -38.57 10.48 -22.01
C ARG A 516 -37.88 9.10 -21.98
N PRO A 517 -38.47 8.08 -22.58
CA PRO A 517 -37.73 6.85 -22.84
C PRO A 517 -36.49 7.17 -23.69
N ARG A 518 -35.28 6.80 -23.25
CA ARG A 518 -34.00 7.01 -23.92
C ARG A 518 -33.45 8.45 -23.82
N GLU A 519 -33.48 9.07 -22.67
CA GLU A 519 -32.66 10.25 -22.46
C GLU A 519 -31.21 9.84 -22.42
N GLU A 520 -30.37 10.45 -23.30
CA GLU A 520 -28.94 10.21 -23.35
C GLU A 520 -28.21 11.09 -22.34
N GLY A 521 -27.11 10.56 -21.76
CA GLY A 521 -26.21 11.38 -20.97
C GLY A 521 -25.50 12.40 -21.86
N TYR A 522 -25.34 13.62 -21.37
CA TYR A 522 -24.61 14.66 -22.08
C TYR A 522 -23.13 14.62 -21.68
N PRO A 523 -22.21 14.51 -22.65
CA PRO A 523 -20.79 14.53 -22.36
C PRO A 523 -20.37 15.83 -21.69
N ALA A 524 -19.58 15.73 -20.61
CA ALA A 524 -18.89 16.83 -19.98
C ALA A 524 -17.48 16.39 -19.58
N ALA A 525 -16.53 17.31 -19.56
CA ALA A 525 -15.14 17.00 -19.25
C ALA A 525 -14.43 18.16 -18.55
N VAL A 526 -13.47 17.81 -17.70
CA VAL A 526 -12.39 18.69 -17.27
C VAL A 526 -11.22 18.47 -18.23
N LEU A 527 -10.80 19.53 -18.93
CA LEU A 527 -9.80 19.44 -19.99
C LEU A 527 -8.38 19.36 -19.41
N PRO A 528 -7.42 18.76 -20.17
CA PRO A 528 -6.02 18.62 -19.73
C PRO A 528 -5.29 19.93 -19.46
N THR A 529 -5.79 21.05 -20.02
CA THR A 529 -5.26 22.40 -19.83
C THR A 529 -5.62 23.02 -18.47
N SER A 530 -6.37 22.30 -17.63
CA SER A 530 -6.70 22.71 -16.25
C SER A 530 -5.49 22.60 -15.33
N TYR A 531 -5.31 23.58 -14.43
CA TYR A 531 -4.13 23.67 -13.57
C TYR A 531 -4.44 24.29 -12.20
N LEU A 532 -3.54 24.04 -11.24
CA LEU A 532 -3.44 24.77 -9.98
C LEU A 532 -2.51 25.96 -10.14
N VAL A 533 -2.86 27.09 -9.52
CA VAL A 533 -1.96 28.25 -9.36
C VAL A 533 -1.41 28.22 -7.94
N LEU A 534 -0.07 28.16 -7.84
CA LEU A 534 0.65 28.24 -6.59
C LEU A 534 0.96 29.71 -6.27
N GLY A 535 1.00 30.04 -4.99
CA GLY A 535 1.31 31.39 -4.55
C GLY A 535 1.97 31.44 -3.19
N GLU A 536 2.70 32.52 -2.93
CA GLU A 536 3.23 32.85 -1.63
C GLU A 536 2.11 33.37 -0.72
N GLY A 537 2.36 33.33 0.59
CA GLY A 537 1.47 33.87 1.60
C GLY A 537 1.67 33.23 2.96
N PRO A 538 0.96 33.68 3.98
CA PRO A 538 1.07 33.10 5.30
C PRO A 538 0.70 31.61 5.23
N LEU A 539 1.63 30.77 5.72
CA LEU A 539 1.40 29.35 5.85
C LEU A 539 0.68 29.06 7.17
N PRO A 540 -0.33 28.18 7.19
CA PRO A 540 -0.97 27.77 8.43
C PRO A 540 0.04 27.22 9.45
N GLU A 541 -0.28 27.30 10.73
CA GLU A 541 0.49 26.68 11.81
C GLU A 541 -0.12 25.32 12.17
N ASP A 542 -0.25 24.48 11.17
CA ASP A 542 -0.81 23.14 11.21
C ASP A 542 0.04 22.16 10.38
N PHE A 543 -0.37 20.90 10.33
CA PHE A 543 0.34 19.88 9.56
C PHE A 543 0.43 20.23 8.08
N ALA A 544 -0.62 20.76 7.46
CA ALA A 544 -0.60 21.16 6.06
C ALA A 544 0.41 22.28 5.78
N GLY A 545 0.46 23.29 6.65
CA GLY A 545 1.44 24.36 6.55
C GLY A 545 2.87 23.89 6.77
N MET A 546 3.08 22.86 7.60
CA MET A 546 4.40 22.24 7.77
C MET A 546 4.86 21.49 6.52
N VAL A 547 3.97 20.78 5.80
CA VAL A 547 4.29 20.15 4.51
C VAL A 547 4.86 21.18 3.53
N ALA A 548 4.23 22.35 3.43
CA ALA A 548 4.71 23.42 2.55
C ALA A 548 6.09 23.97 2.98
N ARG A 549 6.35 24.08 4.28
CA ARG A 549 7.67 24.51 4.80
C ARG A 549 8.75 23.49 4.50
N TYR A 550 8.47 22.20 4.69
CA TYR A 550 9.39 21.12 4.41
C TYR A 550 9.72 20.93 2.92
N SER A 551 8.91 21.50 2.03
CA SER A 551 9.21 21.46 0.59
C SER A 551 10.48 22.23 0.22
N ARG A 552 10.91 23.20 1.03
CA ARG A 552 12.20 23.91 0.87
C ARG A 552 13.36 23.15 1.51
N GLU A 553 13.22 22.87 2.80
CA GLU A 553 14.22 22.19 3.63
C GLU A 553 13.53 21.59 4.85
N ALA A 554 14.07 20.53 5.38
CA ALA A 554 13.63 19.94 6.62
C ALA A 554 14.82 19.47 7.45
N ASN A 555 14.81 19.73 8.76
CA ASN A 555 15.79 19.21 9.69
C ASN A 555 15.16 18.07 10.50
N VAL A 556 15.70 16.87 10.40
CA VAL A 556 15.28 15.71 11.19
C VAL A 556 16.21 15.56 12.36
N LEU A 557 15.72 15.80 13.57
CA LEU A 557 16.50 15.76 14.80
C LEU A 557 16.19 14.45 15.53
N VAL A 558 17.24 13.67 15.78
CA VAL A 558 17.16 12.40 16.51
C VAL A 558 18.17 12.39 17.66
N PRO A 559 17.87 11.76 18.80
CA PRO A 559 18.85 11.60 19.87
C PRO A 559 19.91 10.55 19.49
N ASP A 560 21.10 10.66 20.05
CA ASP A 560 22.20 9.69 19.88
C ASP A 560 21.79 8.25 20.25
N ALA A 561 20.86 8.09 21.18
CA ALA A 561 20.28 6.80 21.55
C ALA A 561 19.58 6.07 20.37
N TYR A 562 19.09 6.80 19.37
CA TYR A 562 18.44 6.19 18.20
C TYR A 562 19.45 5.43 17.33
N LEU A 563 20.69 5.90 17.26
CA LEU A 563 21.76 5.25 16.53
C LEU A 563 22.21 3.92 17.18
N ALA A 564 21.94 3.78 18.47
CA ALA A 564 22.27 2.56 19.23
C ALA A 564 21.21 1.46 19.11
N ASP A 565 20.02 1.77 18.57
CA ASP A 565 18.95 0.80 18.30
C ASP A 565 18.25 1.11 16.96
N PRO A 566 18.98 0.97 15.83
CA PRO A 566 18.47 1.35 14.53
C PRO A 566 17.26 0.52 14.09
N LEU A 567 17.19 -0.78 14.47
CA LEU A 567 16.08 -1.64 14.07
C LEU A 567 14.72 -1.18 14.62
N ALA A 568 14.71 -0.61 15.83
CA ALA A 568 13.47 -0.07 16.43
C ALA A 568 13.21 1.37 15.98
N THR A 569 14.25 2.16 15.67
CA THR A 569 14.12 3.62 15.48
C THR A 569 14.02 4.05 14.01
N LEU A 570 14.71 3.38 13.09
CA LEU A 570 14.66 3.70 11.65
C LEU A 570 13.20 3.68 11.10
N PRO A 571 12.38 2.63 11.34
CA PRO A 571 11.01 2.61 10.86
C PRO A 571 10.16 3.76 11.44
N ARG A 572 10.43 4.17 12.68
CA ARG A 572 9.74 5.30 13.32
C ARG A 572 10.07 6.62 12.64
N VAL A 573 11.38 6.90 12.43
CA VAL A 573 11.83 8.11 11.73
C VAL A 573 11.26 8.17 10.33
N ALA A 574 11.35 7.07 9.56
CA ALA A 574 10.86 7.01 8.20
C ALA A 574 9.35 7.25 8.10
N ARG A 575 8.56 6.63 8.98
CA ARG A 575 7.09 6.78 9.02
C ARG A 575 6.67 8.19 9.40
N LEU A 576 7.30 8.77 10.42
CA LEU A 576 7.00 10.14 10.84
C LEU A 576 7.43 11.18 9.80
N ALA A 577 8.59 11.01 9.17
CA ALA A 577 9.04 11.88 8.08
C ALA A 577 8.08 11.82 6.89
N ASN A 578 7.60 10.62 6.52
CA ASN A 578 6.61 10.46 5.46
C ASN A 578 5.26 11.07 5.84
N ALA A 579 4.77 10.83 7.05
CA ALA A 579 3.50 11.40 7.55
C ALA A 579 3.54 12.93 7.62
N ALA A 580 4.71 13.50 7.95
CA ALA A 580 4.93 14.95 7.97
C ALA A 580 5.16 15.56 6.57
N GLY A 581 5.22 14.75 5.51
CA GLY A 581 5.46 15.22 4.14
C GLY A 581 6.92 15.59 3.83
N ILE A 582 7.88 15.16 4.67
CA ILE A 582 9.30 15.45 4.47
C ILE A 582 9.86 14.60 3.34
N ALA A 583 10.36 15.24 2.28
CA ALA A 583 11.06 14.54 1.21
C ALA A 583 12.41 14.02 1.70
N PRO A 584 12.69 12.70 1.62
CA PRO A 584 13.99 12.16 2.06
C PRO A 584 15.19 12.80 1.38
N THR A 585 14.99 13.31 0.16
CA THR A 585 16.04 13.97 -0.65
C THR A 585 16.40 15.38 -0.20
N ARG A 586 15.59 15.99 0.67
CA ARG A 586 15.74 17.39 1.11
C ARG A 586 15.90 17.55 2.61
N ALA A 587 15.88 16.46 3.34
CA ALA A 587 16.08 16.48 4.77
C ALA A 587 17.58 16.58 5.11
N ALA A 588 17.90 17.28 6.18
CA ALA A 588 19.20 17.22 6.85
C ALA A 588 19.00 16.51 8.19
N THR A 589 19.80 15.48 8.49
CA THR A 589 19.71 14.78 9.77
C THR A 589 20.69 15.38 10.76
N GLN A 590 20.22 15.71 11.95
CA GLN A 590 21.02 16.18 13.06
C GLN A 590 20.89 15.24 14.26
N VAL A 591 22.00 14.69 14.70
CA VAL A 591 22.07 13.89 15.93
C VAL A 591 22.26 14.81 17.11
N VAL A 592 21.40 14.71 18.11
CA VAL A 592 21.44 15.53 19.33
C VAL A 592 21.97 14.67 20.48
N SER A 593 23.05 15.13 21.12
CA SER A 593 23.63 14.41 22.24
C SER A 593 22.73 14.41 23.46
N HIS A 594 22.80 13.35 24.24
CA HIS A 594 22.02 13.21 25.47
C HIS A 594 22.18 14.42 26.40
N GLY A 595 21.04 14.94 26.88
CA GLY A 595 21.00 16.09 27.81
C GLY A 595 21.20 17.45 27.18
N GLN A 596 21.41 17.55 25.86
CA GLN A 596 21.47 18.83 25.16
C GLN A 596 20.10 19.23 24.63
N ALA A 597 19.74 20.51 24.77
CA ALA A 597 18.58 21.07 24.08
C ALA A 597 18.97 21.49 22.66
N ALA A 598 18.19 21.05 21.69
CA ALA A 598 18.45 21.38 20.29
C ALA A 598 17.89 22.76 19.92
N GLN A 599 18.62 23.47 19.04
CA GLN A 599 18.19 24.72 18.40
C GLN A 599 18.14 24.50 16.89
N PRO A 600 16.97 24.19 16.31
CA PRO A 600 16.86 23.96 14.87
C PRO A 600 17.14 25.25 14.07
N ALA A 601 17.95 25.14 13.02
CA ALA A 601 18.27 26.28 12.15
C ALA A 601 17.13 26.59 11.14
N GLY A 602 16.25 25.65 10.86
CA GLY A 602 15.13 25.76 9.92
C GLY A 602 13.99 24.81 10.31
N PRO A 603 12.94 24.70 9.49
CA PRO A 603 11.79 23.83 9.77
C PRO A 603 12.23 22.41 10.14
N PHE A 604 11.68 21.85 11.21
CA PHE A 604 12.21 20.62 11.80
C PHE A 604 11.14 19.57 12.13
N LEU A 605 11.59 18.31 12.14
CA LEU A 605 10.92 17.18 12.77
C LEU A 605 11.84 16.65 13.88
N ALA A 606 11.46 16.83 15.15
CA ALA A 606 12.22 16.36 16.30
C ALA A 606 11.58 15.14 16.92
N LEU A 607 12.37 14.07 17.11
CA LEU A 607 11.91 12.79 17.65
C LEU A 607 12.56 12.56 19.01
N ASP A 608 11.76 12.59 20.06
CA ASP A 608 12.20 12.38 21.45
C ASP A 608 13.42 13.26 21.86
N VAL A 609 13.52 14.46 21.28
CA VAL A 609 14.59 15.46 21.52
C VAL A 609 14.02 16.61 22.34
N VAL A 610 14.79 17.10 23.28
CA VAL A 610 14.47 18.33 24.02
C VAL A 610 14.83 19.54 23.16
N LEU A 611 13.89 20.48 23.01
CA LEU A 611 14.08 21.73 22.26
C LEU A 611 14.33 22.93 23.19
N ASP A 612 15.14 23.87 22.73
CA ASP A 612 15.27 25.16 23.41
C ASP A 612 14.04 26.03 23.12
N LYS A 613 13.46 26.62 24.16
CA LYS A 613 12.29 27.56 24.08
C LYS A 613 11.13 26.98 23.28
N GLU A 614 10.73 25.76 23.60
CA GLU A 614 9.60 25.12 22.98
C GLU A 614 8.28 25.76 23.42
N ASP A 615 7.40 26.06 22.45
CA ASP A 615 6.04 26.56 22.63
C ASP A 615 5.03 25.48 22.17
N GLY A 616 4.73 24.54 23.05
CA GLY A 616 3.79 23.45 22.79
C GLY A 616 2.48 23.63 23.57
N HIS A 617 1.39 23.04 23.07
CA HIS A 617 0.06 23.05 23.70
C HIS A 617 -0.21 21.81 24.54
N ALA A 618 0.58 20.75 24.35
CA ALA A 618 0.48 19.52 25.09
C ALA A 618 1.51 19.44 26.22
N SER A 619 1.08 18.97 27.38
CA SER A 619 1.94 18.70 28.52
C SER A 619 1.79 17.25 28.99
N PHE A 620 2.93 16.64 29.36
CA PHE A 620 2.99 15.31 29.92
C PHE A 620 3.54 15.35 31.33
N SER A 621 2.84 14.77 32.27
CA SER A 621 3.32 14.51 33.62
C SER A 621 2.63 13.27 34.16
N ASP A 622 3.38 12.37 34.80
CA ASP A 622 2.85 11.20 35.54
C ASP A 622 1.80 10.37 34.77
N GLN A 623 2.08 10.02 33.50
CA GLN A 623 1.17 9.30 32.60
C GLN A 623 -0.15 10.05 32.31
N ARG A 624 -0.16 11.36 32.53
CA ARG A 624 -1.27 12.25 32.19
C ARG A 624 -0.89 13.11 31.00
N LEU A 625 -1.74 13.10 29.99
CA LEU A 625 -1.70 14.00 28.84
C LEU A 625 -2.72 15.09 29.04
N THR A 626 -2.28 16.33 29.06
CA THR A 626 -3.18 17.49 29.03
C THR A 626 -2.90 18.27 27.74
N LEU A 627 -3.94 18.50 26.93
CA LEU A 627 -3.90 19.32 25.73
C LEU A 627 -4.75 20.57 25.95
N LYS A 628 -4.16 21.74 25.73
CA LYS A 628 -4.84 23.03 25.85
C LYS A 628 -5.00 23.67 24.47
N GLY A 629 -6.20 24.20 24.19
CA GLY A 629 -6.40 25.06 23.03
C GLY A 629 -5.70 26.41 23.21
N ARG A 630 -5.45 27.15 22.13
CA ARG A 630 -4.81 28.48 22.15
C ARG A 630 -5.54 29.48 23.03
N GLY A 631 -6.84 29.33 23.28
CA GLY A 631 -7.63 30.09 24.22
C GLY A 631 -7.51 29.64 25.68
N GLY A 632 -6.62 28.69 26.01
CA GLY A 632 -6.40 28.18 27.37
C GLY A 632 -7.42 27.13 27.84
N ALA A 633 -8.45 26.81 27.06
CA ALA A 633 -9.41 25.75 27.36
C ALA A 633 -8.76 24.37 27.28
N THR A 634 -9.04 23.50 28.23
CA THR A 634 -8.57 22.10 28.18
C THR A 634 -9.39 21.34 27.14
N LEU A 635 -8.73 20.85 26.10
CA LEU A 635 -9.32 20.05 25.02
C LEU A 635 -9.28 18.56 25.34
N VAL A 636 -8.19 18.11 25.96
CA VAL A 636 -7.96 16.72 26.36
C VAL A 636 -7.32 16.71 27.74
N ASP A 637 -7.79 15.80 28.59
CA ASP A 637 -7.17 15.49 29.88
C ASP A 637 -7.35 13.99 30.12
N MET A 638 -6.27 13.24 29.96
CA MET A 638 -6.28 11.77 29.99
C MET A 638 -5.18 11.25 30.90
N THR A 639 -5.48 10.22 31.65
CA THR A 639 -4.53 9.55 32.57
C THR A 639 -4.44 8.05 32.27
N GLY A 640 -3.36 7.41 32.72
CA GLY A 640 -3.17 5.97 32.53
C GLY A 640 -2.81 5.57 31.11
N LEU A 641 -2.24 6.48 30.34
CA LEU A 641 -1.86 6.25 28.94
C LEU A 641 -0.64 5.35 28.85
N SER A 642 -0.70 4.36 27.97
CA SER A 642 0.42 3.49 27.61
C SER A 642 0.44 3.26 26.11
N LYS A 643 1.63 3.12 25.51
CA LYS A 643 1.82 2.91 24.07
C LYS A 643 1.14 3.95 23.17
N ILE A 644 1.21 5.20 23.55
CA ILE A 644 0.67 6.31 22.78
C ILE A 644 1.81 7.22 22.33
N GLY A 645 1.70 7.76 21.14
CA GLY A 645 2.55 8.82 20.63
C GLY A 645 1.77 10.12 20.49
N LEU A 646 2.43 11.22 20.75
CA LEU A 646 1.96 12.56 20.45
C LEU A 646 2.79 13.15 19.32
N ILE A 647 2.09 13.72 18.36
CA ILE A 647 2.67 14.51 17.27
C ILE A 647 2.08 15.90 17.38
N GLU A 648 2.93 16.92 17.47
CA GLU A 648 2.48 18.30 17.70
C GLU A 648 3.28 19.27 16.84
N VAL A 649 2.61 20.25 16.24
CA VAL A 649 3.24 21.40 15.59
C VAL A 649 3.62 22.40 16.67
N VAL A 650 4.92 22.67 16.80
CA VAL A 650 5.47 23.57 17.82
C VAL A 650 6.43 24.59 17.20
N ARG A 651 6.83 25.56 18.00
CA ARG A 651 7.95 26.45 17.68
C ARG A 651 9.11 26.22 18.67
N SER A 652 10.33 26.26 18.16
CA SER A 652 11.54 26.42 18.95
C SER A 652 12.05 27.86 18.70
N GLY A 653 11.76 28.77 19.61
CA GLY A 653 11.91 30.21 19.37
C GLY A 653 11.04 30.71 18.20
N SER A 654 11.65 31.13 17.08
CA SER A 654 10.91 31.54 15.87
C SER A 654 10.76 30.43 14.83
N THR A 655 11.41 29.29 15.01
CA THR A 655 11.47 28.21 14.02
C THR A 655 10.32 27.22 14.25
N PRO A 656 9.41 27.03 13.27
CA PRO A 656 8.33 26.07 13.38
C PRO A 656 8.81 24.65 13.04
N GLY A 657 8.18 23.66 13.67
CA GLY A 657 8.48 22.26 13.43
C GLY A 657 7.40 21.33 13.97
N ILE A 658 7.62 20.04 13.78
CA ILE A 658 6.81 18.97 14.35
C ILE A 658 7.65 18.26 15.40
N VAL A 659 7.07 17.98 16.56
CA VAL A 659 7.67 17.11 17.57
C VAL A 659 6.92 15.80 17.67
N TRP A 660 7.68 14.75 17.86
CA TRP A 660 7.21 13.43 18.28
C TRP A 660 7.64 13.17 19.71
N ARG A 661 6.71 12.68 20.51
CA ARG A 661 6.97 12.20 21.87
C ARG A 661 6.23 10.91 22.13
N SER A 662 6.95 9.92 22.63
CA SER A 662 6.34 8.69 23.10
C SER A 662 5.85 8.84 24.55
N VAL A 663 4.66 8.31 24.83
CA VAL A 663 4.06 8.30 26.14
C VAL A 663 4.04 6.88 26.68
N GLY A 664 4.62 6.68 27.87
CA GLY A 664 4.75 5.38 28.49
C GLY A 664 6.11 4.73 28.22
N ALA A 665 6.29 3.51 28.79
CA ALA A 665 7.58 2.80 28.77
C ALA A 665 7.95 2.23 27.38
N THR A 666 6.96 2.02 26.51
CA THR A 666 7.16 1.43 25.18
C THR A 666 6.49 2.31 24.13
N PRO A 667 7.24 2.85 23.16
CA PRO A 667 6.67 3.62 22.06
C PRO A 667 5.75 2.74 21.20
N PRO A 668 4.69 3.32 20.58
CA PRO A 668 3.85 2.59 19.66
C PRO A 668 4.62 2.25 18.37
N VAL A 669 4.24 1.15 17.73
CA VAL A 669 4.71 0.75 16.41
C VAL A 669 3.81 1.40 15.38
N LEU A 670 4.22 2.55 14.84
CA LEU A 670 3.41 3.31 13.89
C LEU A 670 3.14 2.49 12.61
N PRO A 671 1.92 2.53 12.04
CA PRO A 671 1.66 1.90 10.75
C PRO A 671 2.30 2.67 9.59
N ALA A 672 2.58 1.97 8.48
CA ALA A 672 3.10 2.60 7.27
C ALA A 672 2.09 3.58 6.63
N SER A 673 0.81 3.40 6.89
CA SER A 673 -0.30 4.24 6.41
C SER A 673 -0.57 5.48 7.28
N LEU A 674 0.34 5.81 8.23
CA LEU A 674 0.19 7.00 9.08
C LEU A 674 0.09 8.27 8.23
N GLN A 675 -0.97 9.05 8.43
CA GLN A 675 -1.19 10.32 7.74
C GLN A 675 -1.57 11.42 8.73
N LEU A 676 -0.93 12.58 8.58
CA LEU A 676 -1.25 13.81 9.31
C LEU A 676 -2.02 14.73 8.37
N LEU A 677 -3.35 14.64 8.36
CA LEU A 677 -4.18 15.31 7.34
C LEU A 677 -4.41 16.79 7.66
N SER A 678 -4.81 17.09 8.88
CA SER A 678 -5.20 18.46 9.29
C SER A 678 -5.01 18.65 10.78
N GLY A 679 -5.06 19.90 11.23
CA GLY A 679 -4.84 20.27 12.63
C GLY A 679 -3.36 20.40 12.98
N ASP A 680 -3.08 20.62 14.26
CA ASP A 680 -1.74 20.89 14.79
C ASP A 680 -1.29 19.86 15.85
N VAL A 681 -2.21 19.01 16.33
CA VAL A 681 -1.91 17.94 17.29
C VAL A 681 -2.55 16.64 16.85
N ALA A 682 -1.80 15.53 16.89
CA ALA A 682 -2.30 14.19 16.65
C ALA A 682 -1.90 13.24 17.78
N ILE A 683 -2.85 12.46 18.27
CA ILE A 683 -2.62 11.35 19.19
C ILE A 683 -2.66 10.07 18.36
N VAL A 684 -1.64 9.24 18.51
CA VAL A 684 -1.44 8.03 17.69
C VAL A 684 -1.10 6.82 18.54
N ASP A 685 -1.43 5.64 18.03
CA ASP A 685 -1.07 4.33 18.62
C ASP A 685 -0.61 3.34 17.51
N ASP A 686 -0.55 2.06 17.85
CA ASP A 686 -0.19 0.99 16.91
C ASP A 686 -1.17 0.86 15.72
N THR A 687 -2.38 1.41 15.80
CA THR A 687 -3.40 1.40 14.73
C THR A 687 -3.36 2.64 13.85
N GLY A 688 -2.59 3.66 14.24
CA GLY A 688 -2.44 4.93 13.54
C GLY A 688 -2.99 6.12 14.31
N VAL A 689 -3.56 7.09 13.60
CA VAL A 689 -4.10 8.31 14.22
C VAL A 689 -5.40 8.00 14.95
N LEU A 690 -5.39 8.12 16.27
CA LEU A 690 -6.59 8.01 17.09
C LEU A 690 -7.45 9.28 16.99
N LYS A 691 -6.80 10.44 17.06
CA LYS A 691 -7.48 11.74 17.00
C LYS A 691 -6.52 12.82 16.54
N GLN A 692 -7.02 13.71 15.69
CA GLN A 692 -6.37 14.98 15.35
C GLN A 692 -7.16 16.15 15.97
N PHE A 693 -6.44 17.15 16.39
CA PHE A 693 -7.00 18.38 16.99
C PHE A 693 -6.45 19.59 16.25
N ASP A 694 -7.25 20.61 16.18
CA ASP A 694 -6.83 21.96 15.83
C ASP A 694 -6.98 22.82 17.09
N THR A 695 -5.86 23.18 17.70
CA THR A 695 -5.86 23.95 18.93
C THR A 695 -6.30 25.40 18.72
N GLN A 696 -6.29 25.87 17.47
CA GLN A 696 -6.73 27.21 17.09
C GLN A 696 -8.27 27.35 17.14
N TYR A 697 -8.97 26.26 16.80
CA TYR A 697 -10.43 26.25 16.69
C TYR A 697 -11.03 25.32 17.75
N ALA A 698 -11.07 25.78 19.02
CA ALA A 698 -11.73 25.02 20.08
C ALA A 698 -13.24 24.90 19.77
N GLY A 699 -13.69 23.76 19.32
CA GLY A 699 -15.07 23.49 18.87
C GLY A 699 -15.23 23.44 17.35
N GLY A 700 -14.13 23.40 16.62
CA GLY A 700 -14.11 23.36 15.17
C GLY A 700 -14.97 22.25 14.56
N VAL A 701 -15.63 22.57 13.44
CA VAL A 701 -16.28 21.56 12.59
C VAL A 701 -15.19 20.60 12.14
N PRO A 702 -15.26 19.30 12.48
CA PRO A 702 -14.28 18.35 12.01
C PRO A 702 -14.30 18.34 10.48
N PRO A 703 -13.14 18.17 9.80
CA PRO A 703 -13.10 17.98 8.35
C PRO A 703 -14.10 16.90 7.94
N VAL A 704 -14.76 17.08 6.81
CA VAL A 704 -15.83 16.18 6.35
C VAL A 704 -15.37 14.72 6.25
N ASP A 705 -14.07 14.52 6.00
CA ASP A 705 -13.46 13.18 5.93
C ASP A 705 -13.31 12.52 7.31
N ASP A 706 -13.13 13.31 8.37
CA ASP A 706 -13.04 12.76 9.75
C ASP A 706 -14.40 12.23 10.24
N GLN A 707 -15.52 12.77 9.72
CA GLN A 707 -16.85 12.21 10.02
C GLN A 707 -17.07 10.81 9.44
N ARG A 708 -16.51 10.52 8.27
CA ARG A 708 -16.58 9.16 7.69
C ARG A 708 -15.68 8.20 8.45
N ALA A 709 -14.47 8.61 8.77
CA ALA A 709 -13.54 7.82 9.58
C ALA A 709 -14.07 7.61 11.02
N TRP A 710 -14.70 8.64 11.60
CA TRP A 710 -15.36 8.55 12.91
C TRP A 710 -16.54 7.57 12.87
N LEU A 711 -17.42 7.68 11.88
CA LEU A 711 -18.56 6.77 11.70
C LEU A 711 -18.12 5.32 11.50
N THR A 712 -17.10 5.05 10.70
CA THR A 712 -16.61 3.69 10.47
C THR A 712 -15.93 3.10 11.72
N ARG A 713 -15.15 3.89 12.46
CA ARG A 713 -14.49 3.44 13.70
C ARG A 713 -15.47 3.22 14.87
N HIS A 714 -16.51 4.05 14.98
CA HIS A 714 -17.47 3.96 16.07
C HIS A 714 -18.71 3.13 15.73
N TRP A 715 -18.82 2.63 14.48
CA TRP A 715 -19.91 1.75 14.07
C TRP A 715 -20.01 0.52 14.96
N ALA A 716 -18.90 -0.11 15.34
CA ALA A 716 -18.91 -1.25 16.24
C ALA A 716 -19.36 -0.88 17.67
N GLY A 717 -19.01 0.31 18.16
CA GLY A 717 -19.40 0.78 19.48
C GLY A 717 -20.85 1.24 19.60
N TRP A 718 -21.41 1.82 18.55
CA TRP A 718 -22.79 2.39 18.55
C TRP A 718 -23.75 1.60 17.67
N GLY A 719 -23.29 1.08 16.54
CA GLY A 719 -24.13 0.35 15.60
C GLY A 719 -24.61 -0.97 16.16
N ILE A 720 -23.73 -1.75 16.81
CA ILE A 720 -24.11 -3.05 17.39
C ILE A 720 -25.12 -2.89 18.55
N PRO A 721 -24.92 -2.00 19.55
CA PRO A 721 -25.94 -1.74 20.58
C PRO A 721 -27.26 -1.23 20.00
N THR A 722 -27.21 -0.33 19.01
CA THR A 722 -28.43 0.21 18.38
C THR A 722 -29.20 -0.87 17.63
N ILE A 723 -28.54 -1.72 16.87
CA ILE A 723 -29.16 -2.88 16.21
C ILE A 723 -29.74 -3.84 17.24
N ALA A 724 -29.03 -4.12 18.33
CA ALA A 724 -29.53 -5.00 19.38
C ALA A 724 -30.79 -4.44 20.06
N ILE A 725 -30.86 -3.13 20.32
CA ILE A 725 -32.05 -2.46 20.84
C ILE A 725 -33.21 -2.53 19.86
N VAL A 726 -32.98 -2.26 18.55
CA VAL A 726 -34.01 -2.35 17.53
C VAL A 726 -34.55 -3.77 17.39
N VAL A 727 -33.68 -4.78 17.38
CA VAL A 727 -34.06 -6.19 17.34
C VAL A 727 -34.89 -6.55 18.59
N LEU A 728 -34.47 -6.10 19.77
CA LEU A 728 -35.21 -6.34 21.01
C LEU A 728 -36.59 -5.68 20.97
N LEU A 729 -36.70 -4.46 20.48
CA LEU A 729 -37.99 -3.76 20.31
C LEU A 729 -38.89 -4.49 19.32
N LEU A 730 -38.36 -4.99 18.21
CA LEU A 730 -39.11 -5.76 17.22
C LEU A 730 -39.60 -7.09 17.81
N LEU A 731 -38.75 -7.77 18.62
CA LEU A 731 -39.15 -9.00 19.32
C LEU A 731 -40.23 -8.74 20.38
N LEU A 732 -40.15 -7.63 21.12
CA LEU A 732 -41.20 -7.22 22.06
C LEU A 732 -42.50 -6.89 21.36
N LEU A 733 -42.40 -6.20 20.22
CA LEU A 733 -43.59 -5.90 19.40
C LEU A 733 -44.25 -7.16 18.82
N ALA A 734 -43.40 -8.11 18.33
CA ALA A 734 -43.92 -9.40 17.85
C ALA A 734 -44.54 -10.23 18.98
N ALA A 735 -43.95 -10.23 20.17
CA ALA A 735 -44.50 -10.88 21.36
C ALA A 735 -45.83 -10.23 21.80
N ALA A 736 -45.94 -8.90 21.76
CA ALA A 736 -47.19 -8.18 22.05
C ALA A 736 -48.27 -8.50 21.02
N MET A 737 -47.93 -8.53 19.73
CA MET A 737 -48.86 -8.94 18.69
C MET A 737 -49.32 -10.41 18.82
N ALA A 738 -48.38 -11.31 19.16
CA ALA A 738 -48.72 -12.71 19.42
C ALA A 738 -49.66 -12.88 20.64
N ARG A 739 -49.41 -12.15 21.74
CA ARG A 739 -50.30 -12.10 22.89
C ARG A 739 -51.67 -11.53 22.54
N ASN A 740 -51.75 -10.48 21.75
CA ASN A 740 -53.03 -9.90 21.32
C ASN A 740 -53.79 -10.86 20.41
N ARG A 741 -53.12 -11.56 19.49
CA ARG A 741 -53.74 -12.62 18.66
C ARG A 741 -54.22 -13.83 19.51
N ALA A 742 -53.44 -14.22 20.51
CA ALA A 742 -53.83 -15.28 21.46
C ALA A 742 -55.10 -14.86 22.22
N ARG A 743 -55.14 -13.62 22.78
CA ARG A 743 -56.31 -13.06 23.46
C ARG A 743 -57.53 -12.96 22.51
N ALA A 744 -57.33 -12.52 21.27
CA ALA A 744 -58.40 -12.49 20.30
C ALA A 744 -58.95 -13.89 19.97
N ARG A 745 -58.07 -14.89 19.83
CA ARG A 745 -58.49 -16.30 19.62
C ARG A 745 -59.21 -16.89 20.85
N SER A 746 -58.76 -16.58 22.06
CA SER A 746 -59.45 -17.03 23.30
C SER A 746 -60.79 -16.33 23.45
N ALA A 747 -60.91 -15.05 23.11
CA ALA A 747 -62.18 -14.31 23.08
C ALA A 747 -63.17 -14.87 22.01
N ALA A 748 -62.63 -15.18 20.83
CA ALA A 748 -63.45 -15.80 19.75
C ALA A 748 -63.89 -17.22 20.15
N ALA A 749 -63.05 -18.03 20.80
CA ALA A 749 -63.41 -19.33 21.31
C ALA A 749 -64.45 -19.24 22.43
N ALA A 750 -64.32 -18.25 23.33
CA ALA A 750 -65.30 -17.99 24.39
C ALA A 750 -66.65 -17.54 23.79
N ALA A 751 -66.65 -16.70 22.75
CA ALA A 751 -67.86 -16.28 22.05
C ALA A 751 -68.55 -17.47 21.31
N ALA A 752 -67.74 -18.34 20.65
CA ALA A 752 -68.27 -19.56 20.04
C ALA A 752 -68.86 -20.53 21.03
N ALA A 753 -68.21 -20.69 22.23
CA ALA A 753 -68.76 -21.52 23.31
C ALA A 753 -70.05 -20.93 23.92
N ALA A 754 -70.16 -19.59 23.96
CA ALA A 754 -71.40 -18.92 24.41
C ALA A 754 -72.54 -19.09 23.35
N ALA A 755 -72.23 -18.99 22.05
CA ALA A 755 -73.21 -19.24 21.01
C ALA A 755 -73.71 -20.70 20.98
N ALA A 756 -72.77 -21.65 21.16
CA ALA A 756 -73.18 -23.08 21.27
C ALA A 756 -74.03 -23.36 22.50
N LYS A 757 -73.88 -22.60 23.61
CA LYS A 757 -74.82 -22.72 24.78
C LYS A 757 -76.17 -22.13 24.51
N VAL A 758 -76.32 -21.09 23.74
CA VAL A 758 -77.59 -20.50 23.35
C VAL A 758 -78.33 -21.42 22.38
N GLU A 759 -77.63 -22.03 21.39
CA GLU A 759 -78.31 -23.05 20.50
C GLU A 759 -78.71 -24.32 21.24
N ALA A 760 -77.98 -24.75 22.30
CA ALA A 760 -78.36 -25.88 23.13
C ALA A 760 -79.58 -25.58 24.06
N GLN A 761 -79.89 -24.29 24.27
CA GLN A 761 -81.05 -23.88 25.09
C GLN A 761 -82.27 -23.62 24.29
N GLU A 762 -82.17 -23.41 22.98
CA GLU A 762 -83.33 -23.30 22.05
C GLU A 762 -83.84 -24.64 21.50
N SER A 763 -83.13 -25.75 21.67
CA SER A 763 -83.54 -27.08 21.19
C SER A 763 -84.29 -27.96 22.22
N GLY A 764 -84.69 -27.38 23.35
CA GLY A 764 -85.34 -28.14 24.41
C GLY A 764 -86.73 -27.63 24.82
N ASP A 765 -87.68 -27.68 23.93
CA ASP A 765 -89.08 -27.83 24.39
C ASP A 765 -89.93 -28.52 23.35
N PRO A 766 -90.48 -29.72 23.60
CA PRO A 766 -91.51 -30.33 22.75
C PRO A 766 -92.83 -30.34 23.52
N HIS A 767 -93.88 -29.88 22.94
CA HIS A 767 -95.21 -30.54 22.95
C HIS A 767 -96.33 -29.59 22.49
N GLY A 768 -96.95 -30.09 21.47
CA GLY A 768 -98.21 -29.66 20.91
C GLY A 768 -99.36 -29.81 21.92
N PRO A 769 -100.63 -29.82 21.54
CA PRO A 769 -101.20 -30.20 20.21
C PRO A 769 -102.43 -29.35 19.73
N ALA A 770 -102.78 -29.63 18.52
CA ALA A 770 -104.14 -29.73 17.97
C ALA A 770 -105.13 -28.53 17.81
N ASN A 771 -105.27 -28.14 16.53
CA ASN A 771 -106.58 -28.11 15.78
C ASN A 771 -107.81 -27.38 16.36
N PRO A 772 -108.86 -26.98 15.56
CA PRO A 772 -108.95 -26.64 14.12
C PRO A 772 -109.79 -25.36 13.85
N GLN A 773 -109.92 -25.03 12.57
CA GLN A 773 -111.02 -24.28 11.91
C GLN A 773 -110.91 -22.76 11.82
N GLY A 774 -111.05 -22.35 10.54
CA GLY A 774 -111.38 -21.03 10.04
C GLY A 774 -110.62 -20.66 8.85
#